data_e29ac532efe37e394ed97c1905fa9794
#
_entry.id   e29ac532efe37e394ed97c1905fa9794
#
_cell.length_a   1.000
_cell.length_b   1.000
_cell.length_c   1.000
_cell.angle_alpha   90.00
_cell.angle_beta   90.00
_cell.angle_gamma   90.00
#
_symmetry.space_group_name_H-M   'P 1'
#
loop_
_entity.id
_entity.type
_entity.pdbx_description
1 polymer ?
#
loop_
_entity_poly.entity_id
_entity_poly.type
_entity_poly.pdbx_seq_one_letter_code
_entity_poly.pdbx_strand_id
1 'polypeptide(L)'
;MRKYAECAAIKLDSFGDWTAFVLTERGRPDIAPTVKHLPHKAARLLHHLRQRGASVPLCTSPWDRDRIHRATLRGSHQSAKADIDFVCQEMLEFCEQGFWTVLPLSIALRLPHLRLSPLGVVPQRNRRPRLIVDYTYSGVNDDTVKLAPPEAMQFGKALQRLLSRIVRANPRYGPVYLGKIDIADGFYRIGLQPRDIPRLGVILPTTQGEPLVALPLALPMGWVESPPYFTSVTETACDLLNARLRHWQEVPPHPLEDLAATPPTAVASPPGKWMPDTPAFGDSAPLHSPPLAYGDVYVDDFIMAAQTRRHRRRVLRAALHSIDQVIRPLAADDRPSRKDPVSVKKLRQGDAFWATQKTILGWDLDTRAGTLTLPPHRLSRLYELLDAFPATRKRAPLAEWYQLLGELRSMAAALPGARGLFSTLQDVLKRKANSRVRLSRRVFDSLTDFRAIADSLRNRPTRFRELIPVGDPIAVGACDASQRGMGGVWFAAGLPPLVWRSEFPPAIQRSLVTSDNRTGTISISDLELAGTIAHKDVLAHALPCVAERPIWLAGDNRASLAWATKGSATSTTARAYLLRLNALHQRRFRYVPQHDYIAGKANVMADDASRRWDLSDAALLTHFNSSYPQDSLWTLQPLPNAMRSAVIGSLSRQRSIPASLRIDTTPLPVPGGSGNGSAPPSASARICTTSRATTFPFSCSSRNGTDPAPLPLATSPFDLARWRTPSVTWRRRSPGWGPRTLA
;
A
#
# COMPACT_ATOMS: atom_id res chain seq x y z
N MET A 1 31.18 -26.95 5.84
CA MET A 1 30.59 -26.86 4.50
C MET A 1 31.15 -27.89 3.51
N ARG A 2 32.47 -27.96 3.29
CA ARG A 2 33.06 -28.90 2.31
C ARG A 2 32.76 -30.37 2.62
N LYS A 3 32.97 -30.83 3.87
CA LYS A 3 32.56 -32.19 4.29
C LYS A 3 31.09 -32.49 4.02
N TYR A 4 30.21 -31.51 4.25
CA TYR A 4 28.79 -31.67 3.90
C TYR A 4 28.61 -31.89 2.39
N ALA A 5 29.24 -31.05 1.56
CA ALA A 5 29.11 -31.13 0.11
C ALA A 5 29.64 -32.47 -0.44
N GLU A 6 30.74 -32.98 0.09
CA GLU A 6 31.30 -34.31 -0.25
C GLU A 6 30.31 -35.43 0.14
N CYS A 7 29.79 -35.40 1.37
CA CYS A 7 28.77 -36.37 1.81
C CYS A 7 27.50 -36.31 0.94
N ALA A 8 27.02 -35.09 0.58
CA ALA A 8 25.89 -34.91 -0.26
C ALA A 8 26.12 -35.44 -1.70
N ALA A 9 27.33 -35.29 -2.23
CA ALA A 9 27.73 -35.84 -3.53
C ALA A 9 27.72 -37.38 -3.51
N ILE A 10 28.34 -38.01 -2.50
CA ILE A 10 28.33 -39.47 -2.32
C ILE A 10 26.88 -39.97 -2.22
N LYS A 11 26.06 -39.29 -1.44
CA LYS A 11 24.64 -39.64 -1.29
C LYS A 11 23.87 -39.50 -2.61
N LEU A 12 24.11 -38.44 -3.40
CA LEU A 12 23.51 -38.27 -4.71
C LEU A 12 23.90 -39.41 -5.68
N ASP A 13 25.19 -39.76 -5.70
CA ASP A 13 25.66 -40.85 -6.52
C ASP A 13 25.04 -42.20 -6.09
N SER A 14 24.79 -42.42 -4.81
CA SER A 14 24.09 -43.64 -4.32
C SER A 14 22.63 -43.71 -4.72
N PHE A 15 21.95 -42.58 -4.87
CA PHE A 15 20.58 -42.55 -5.39
C PHE A 15 20.50 -42.78 -6.89
N GLY A 16 21.51 -42.39 -7.66
CA GLY A 16 21.55 -42.45 -9.13
C GLY A 16 20.49 -41.58 -9.83
N ASP A 17 19.58 -40.95 -9.04
CA ASP A 17 18.52 -40.05 -9.52
C ASP A 17 18.42 -38.79 -8.68
N TRP A 18 18.55 -37.68 -9.39
CA TRP A 18 18.44 -36.35 -8.78
C TRP A 18 17.10 -36.10 -8.09
N THR A 19 16.00 -36.57 -8.70
CA THR A 19 14.65 -36.34 -8.13
C THR A 19 14.47 -37.10 -6.82
N ALA A 20 14.90 -38.38 -6.77
CA ALA A 20 14.86 -39.16 -5.54
C ALA A 20 15.70 -38.55 -4.42
N PHE A 21 16.91 -38.09 -4.75
CA PHE A 21 17.77 -37.35 -3.81
C PHE A 21 17.08 -36.11 -3.25
N VAL A 22 16.56 -35.23 -4.11
CA VAL A 22 15.88 -33.97 -3.68
C VAL A 22 14.68 -34.26 -2.78
N LEU A 23 13.85 -35.24 -3.13
CA LEU A 23 12.65 -35.56 -2.33
C LEU A 23 13.04 -36.09 -0.96
N THR A 24 14.12 -36.89 -0.85
CA THR A 24 14.64 -37.38 0.42
C THR A 24 15.25 -36.26 1.26
N GLU A 25 16.07 -35.38 0.64
CA GLU A 25 16.67 -34.24 1.32
C GLU A 25 15.63 -33.24 1.81
N ARG A 26 14.58 -33.00 1.07
CA ARG A 26 13.50 -32.08 1.44
C ARG A 26 12.54 -32.65 2.49
N GLY A 27 12.30 -33.95 2.45
CA GLY A 27 11.33 -34.63 3.30
C GLY A 27 9.88 -34.38 2.90
N ARG A 28 8.96 -34.54 3.83
CA ARG A 28 7.50 -34.42 3.59
C ARG A 28 7.09 -33.01 3.21
N PRO A 29 6.22 -32.85 2.20
CA PRO A 29 5.71 -31.53 1.83
C PRO A 29 4.98 -30.83 2.98
N ASP A 30 5.22 -29.54 3.14
CA ASP A 30 4.56 -28.72 4.16
C ASP A 30 3.13 -28.33 3.82
N ILE A 31 2.78 -28.27 2.53
CA ILE A 31 1.39 -28.04 2.11
C ILE A 31 0.54 -29.27 2.55
N ALA A 32 -0.58 -29.01 3.24
CA ALA A 32 -1.42 -30.04 3.83
C ALA A 32 -2.00 -31.02 2.76
N PRO A 33 -2.16 -32.31 3.07
CA PRO A 33 -2.73 -33.26 2.12
C PRO A 33 -4.19 -32.98 1.76
N THR A 34 -4.89 -32.30 2.62
CA THR A 34 -6.31 -31.94 2.48
C THR A 34 -6.59 -30.81 1.50
N VAL A 35 -5.56 -30.10 1.02
CA VAL A 35 -5.73 -28.93 0.11
C VAL A 35 -6.51 -29.24 -1.17
N LYS A 36 -6.48 -30.50 -1.65
CA LYS A 36 -7.23 -30.93 -2.83
C LYS A 36 -8.75 -30.85 -2.67
N HIS A 37 -9.23 -30.87 -1.41
CA HIS A 37 -10.65 -30.83 -1.06
C HIS A 37 -11.12 -29.47 -0.53
N LEU A 38 -10.24 -28.46 -0.54
CA LEU A 38 -10.62 -27.12 -0.10
C LEU A 38 -11.70 -26.52 -0.99
N PRO A 39 -12.75 -25.91 -0.43
CA PRO A 39 -13.74 -25.18 -1.20
C PRO A 39 -13.15 -23.79 -1.60
N HIS A 40 -12.06 -23.82 -2.36
CA HIS A 40 -11.33 -22.61 -2.77
C HIS A 40 -10.78 -22.75 -4.19
N LYS A 41 -10.80 -21.67 -4.95
CA LYS A 41 -10.30 -21.65 -6.35
C LYS A 41 -8.83 -22.05 -6.49
N ALA A 42 -8.00 -21.79 -5.47
CA ALA A 42 -6.60 -22.17 -5.46
C ALA A 42 -6.33 -23.63 -5.11
N ALA A 43 -7.33 -24.44 -4.75
CA ALA A 43 -7.15 -25.83 -4.33
C ALA A 43 -6.32 -26.67 -5.32
N ARG A 44 -6.56 -26.51 -6.63
CA ARG A 44 -5.80 -27.21 -7.69
C ARG A 44 -4.33 -26.77 -7.73
N LEU A 45 -4.06 -25.47 -7.59
CA LEU A 45 -2.69 -24.94 -7.54
C LEU A 45 -1.95 -25.48 -6.31
N LEU A 46 -2.57 -25.39 -5.12
CA LEU A 46 -1.96 -25.89 -3.88
C LEU A 46 -1.69 -27.39 -3.94
N HIS A 47 -2.61 -28.16 -4.50
CA HIS A 47 -2.42 -29.58 -4.72
C HIS A 47 -1.25 -29.87 -5.68
N HIS A 48 -1.14 -29.12 -6.77
CA HIS A 48 0.01 -29.19 -7.69
C HIS A 48 1.34 -28.86 -6.99
N LEU A 49 1.37 -27.75 -6.23
CA LEU A 49 2.57 -27.36 -5.46
C LEU A 49 2.96 -28.43 -4.44
N ARG A 50 1.99 -29.08 -3.80
CA ARG A 50 2.25 -30.19 -2.87
C ARG A 50 2.89 -31.38 -3.58
N GLN A 51 2.34 -31.77 -4.75
CA GLN A 51 2.79 -32.98 -5.45
C GLN A 51 4.09 -32.80 -6.21
N ARG A 52 4.26 -31.66 -6.89
CA ARG A 52 5.35 -31.43 -7.84
C ARG A 52 6.33 -30.34 -7.41
N GLY A 53 5.90 -29.44 -6.54
CA GLY A 53 6.64 -28.21 -6.23
C GLY A 53 6.41 -27.09 -7.23
N ALA A 54 6.96 -25.91 -6.93
CA ALA A 54 6.90 -24.74 -7.79
C ALA A 54 7.85 -24.88 -8.98
N SER A 55 7.40 -24.56 -10.19
CA SER A 55 8.21 -24.57 -11.40
C SER A 55 8.99 -23.27 -11.56
N VAL A 56 10.14 -23.34 -12.23
CA VAL A 56 11.00 -22.18 -12.56
C VAL A 56 11.12 -22.07 -14.08
N PRO A 57 10.07 -21.58 -14.78
CA PRO A 57 10.14 -21.41 -16.22
C PRO A 57 10.98 -20.19 -16.57
N LEU A 58 11.94 -20.38 -17.47
CA LEU A 58 12.80 -19.33 -17.99
C LEU A 58 12.59 -19.15 -19.49
N CYS A 59 12.60 -17.91 -19.98
CA CYS A 59 12.36 -17.60 -21.40
C CYS A 59 13.63 -17.71 -22.26
N THR A 60 14.81 -17.82 -21.64
CA THR A 60 16.09 -17.93 -22.36
C THR A 60 16.64 -19.36 -22.35
N SER A 61 17.48 -19.65 -23.33
CA SER A 61 18.16 -20.94 -23.45
C SER A 61 19.03 -21.26 -22.22
N PRO A 62 19.32 -22.54 -21.98
CA PRO A 62 20.30 -22.96 -20.98
C PRO A 62 21.63 -22.22 -21.12
N TRP A 63 22.32 -22.01 -20.00
CA TRP A 63 23.66 -21.42 -20.05
C TRP A 63 24.65 -22.45 -20.64
N ASP A 64 25.54 -21.95 -21.48
CA ASP A 64 26.71 -22.70 -21.94
C ASP A 64 27.78 -22.82 -20.82
N ARG A 65 28.76 -23.66 -21.06
CA ARG A 65 29.88 -23.90 -20.14
C ARG A 65 30.69 -22.62 -19.88
N ASP A 66 30.87 -21.77 -20.87
CA ASP A 66 31.64 -20.53 -20.77
C ASP A 66 30.93 -19.52 -19.86
N ARG A 67 29.62 -19.43 -19.95
CA ARG A 67 28.82 -18.55 -19.07
C ARG A 67 28.86 -19.03 -17.63
N ILE A 68 28.74 -20.35 -17.41
CA ILE A 68 28.89 -20.97 -16.08
C ILE A 68 30.29 -20.71 -15.54
N HIS A 69 31.32 -20.91 -16.34
CA HIS A 69 32.72 -20.66 -15.96
C HIS A 69 32.94 -19.19 -15.54
N ARG A 70 32.48 -18.23 -16.35
CA ARG A 70 32.56 -16.79 -16.00
C ARG A 70 31.84 -16.48 -14.69
N ALA A 71 30.65 -17.06 -14.45
CA ALA A 71 29.93 -16.88 -13.20
C ALA A 71 30.69 -17.47 -12.00
N THR A 72 31.33 -18.62 -12.19
CA THR A 72 32.18 -19.27 -11.16
C THR A 72 33.39 -18.41 -10.83
N LEU A 73 34.13 -17.91 -11.83
CA LEU A 73 35.30 -17.03 -11.63
C LEU A 73 34.92 -15.75 -10.89
N ARG A 74 33.80 -15.17 -11.20
CA ARG A 74 33.28 -14.00 -10.48
C ARG A 74 32.98 -14.33 -9.01
N GLY A 75 32.33 -15.45 -8.75
CA GLY A 75 31.95 -15.89 -7.42
C GLY A 75 30.89 -15.01 -6.75
N SER A 76 30.80 -15.11 -5.44
CA SER A 76 29.90 -14.32 -4.58
C SER A 76 30.29 -12.84 -4.50
N HIS A 77 29.36 -12.01 -4.03
CA HIS A 77 29.63 -10.60 -3.72
C HIS A 77 30.67 -10.44 -2.60
N GLN A 78 31.35 -9.29 -2.58
CA GLN A 78 32.39 -9.00 -1.58
C GLN A 78 31.88 -9.11 -0.14
N SER A 79 30.62 -8.74 0.12
CA SER A 79 30.01 -8.87 1.45
C SER A 79 29.90 -10.32 1.93
N ALA A 80 29.66 -11.29 1.04
CA ALA A 80 29.65 -12.70 1.41
C ALA A 80 31.06 -13.25 1.55
N LYS A 81 32.03 -12.75 0.77
CA LYS A 81 33.47 -13.14 0.91
C LYS A 81 34.06 -12.60 2.19
N ALA A 82 33.60 -11.43 2.67
CA ALA A 82 34.10 -10.83 3.92
C ALA A 82 33.51 -11.51 5.18
N ASP A 83 32.38 -12.22 5.07
CA ASP A 83 31.71 -12.88 6.20
C ASP A 83 31.45 -14.37 5.90
N ILE A 84 32.49 -15.06 5.48
CA ILE A 84 32.43 -16.46 5.00
C ILE A 84 31.96 -17.42 6.09
N ASP A 85 32.38 -17.20 7.34
CA ASP A 85 31.99 -18.05 8.47
C ASP A 85 30.50 -18.00 8.72
N PHE A 86 29.92 -16.80 8.70
CA PHE A 86 28.48 -16.62 8.79
C PHE A 86 27.75 -17.31 7.61
N VAL A 87 28.25 -17.12 6.39
CA VAL A 87 27.67 -17.79 5.20
C VAL A 87 27.69 -19.30 5.35
N CYS A 88 28.79 -19.87 5.79
CA CYS A 88 28.93 -21.31 5.99
C CYS A 88 28.01 -21.84 7.08
N GLN A 89 27.92 -21.14 8.20
CA GLN A 89 27.01 -21.52 9.30
C GLN A 89 25.55 -21.48 8.89
N GLU A 90 25.11 -20.36 8.31
CA GLU A 90 23.72 -20.16 7.88
C GLU A 90 23.31 -21.18 6.80
N MET A 91 24.22 -21.48 5.85
CA MET A 91 23.94 -22.45 4.80
C MET A 91 23.89 -23.88 5.35
N LEU A 92 24.71 -24.25 6.34
CA LEU A 92 24.59 -25.53 7.02
C LEU A 92 23.25 -25.69 7.73
N GLU A 93 22.81 -24.65 8.47
CA GLU A 93 21.51 -24.63 9.11
C GLU A 93 20.38 -24.84 8.09
N PHE A 94 20.47 -24.20 6.91
CA PHE A 94 19.48 -24.40 5.82
C PHE A 94 19.52 -25.82 5.23
N CYS A 95 20.70 -26.42 5.12
CA CYS A 95 20.86 -27.80 4.67
C CYS A 95 20.26 -28.80 5.67
N GLU A 96 20.50 -28.62 6.97
CA GLU A 96 19.92 -29.45 8.03
C GLU A 96 18.38 -29.37 8.05
N GLN A 97 17.84 -28.22 7.70
CA GLN A 97 16.39 -28.00 7.58
C GLN A 97 15.80 -28.56 6.28
N GLY A 98 16.62 -29.01 5.32
CA GLY A 98 16.18 -29.50 4.02
C GLY A 98 15.70 -28.38 3.07
N PHE A 99 16.12 -27.14 3.30
CA PHE A 99 15.79 -26.01 2.45
C PHE A 99 16.76 -25.85 1.29
N TRP A 100 18.01 -26.25 1.50
CA TRP A 100 19.09 -26.19 0.53
C TRP A 100 19.91 -27.49 0.55
N THR A 101 20.64 -27.74 -0.52
CA THR A 101 21.74 -28.68 -0.55
C THR A 101 22.97 -28.02 -1.17
N VAL A 102 24.15 -28.49 -0.83
CA VAL A 102 25.41 -27.97 -1.35
C VAL A 102 26.19 -29.12 -1.98
N LEU A 103 26.66 -28.90 -3.21
CA LEU A 103 27.45 -29.87 -3.98
C LEU A 103 28.75 -29.24 -4.47
N PRO A 104 29.83 -30.05 -4.67
CA PRO A 104 30.99 -29.63 -5.46
C PRO A 104 30.55 -29.19 -6.86
N LEU A 105 31.23 -28.19 -7.44
CA LEU A 105 30.94 -27.70 -8.77
C LEU A 105 30.96 -28.80 -9.84
N SER A 106 31.91 -29.70 -9.79
CA SER A 106 32.05 -30.85 -10.71
C SER A 106 30.80 -31.71 -10.74
N ILE A 107 30.15 -31.91 -9.60
CA ILE A 107 28.91 -32.66 -9.46
C ILE A 107 27.73 -31.81 -9.95
N ALA A 108 27.65 -30.52 -9.54
CA ALA A 108 26.59 -29.64 -9.97
C ALA A 108 26.55 -29.44 -11.50
N LEU A 109 27.68 -29.48 -12.19
CA LEU A 109 27.79 -29.41 -13.66
C LEU A 109 27.16 -30.58 -14.39
N ARG A 110 26.90 -31.71 -13.71
CA ARG A 110 26.18 -32.85 -14.28
C ARG A 110 24.68 -32.61 -14.37
N LEU A 111 24.17 -31.65 -13.57
CA LEU A 111 22.74 -31.31 -13.53
C LEU A 111 22.34 -30.47 -14.74
N PRO A 112 21.20 -30.73 -15.36
CA PRO A 112 20.75 -29.99 -16.54
C PRO A 112 20.35 -28.56 -16.17
N HIS A 113 20.58 -27.64 -17.11
CA HIS A 113 20.14 -26.24 -17.02
C HIS A 113 20.71 -25.44 -15.81
N LEU A 114 21.89 -25.82 -15.33
CA LEU A 114 22.55 -25.11 -14.23
C LEU A 114 22.76 -23.62 -14.57
N ARG A 115 22.36 -22.75 -13.64
CA ARG A 115 22.71 -21.33 -13.62
C ARG A 115 23.27 -20.96 -12.26
N LEU A 116 24.20 -20.02 -12.22
CA LEU A 116 24.89 -19.65 -11.00
C LEU A 116 24.68 -18.16 -10.70
N SER A 117 24.06 -17.89 -9.57
CA SER A 117 23.83 -16.53 -9.06
C SER A 117 24.80 -16.22 -7.90
N PRO A 118 25.24 -14.96 -7.74
CA PRO A 118 26.07 -14.60 -6.64
C PRO A 118 25.29 -14.47 -5.34
N LEU A 119 25.95 -14.79 -4.22
CA LEU A 119 25.45 -14.59 -2.87
C LEU A 119 26.01 -13.31 -2.26
N GLY A 120 25.21 -12.62 -1.47
CA GLY A 120 25.59 -11.47 -0.67
C GLY A 120 25.15 -11.62 0.79
N VAL A 121 25.78 -10.87 1.67
CA VAL A 121 25.39 -10.71 3.08
C VAL A 121 24.97 -9.27 3.30
N VAL A 122 23.79 -9.07 3.87
CA VAL A 122 23.29 -7.74 4.24
C VAL A 122 23.25 -7.63 5.77
N PRO A 123 24.06 -6.73 6.34
CA PRO A 123 24.05 -6.48 7.78
C PRO A 123 22.68 -5.92 8.21
N GLN A 124 22.22 -6.34 9.37
CA GLN A 124 20.99 -5.82 9.99
C GLN A 124 21.32 -5.17 11.33
N ARG A 125 20.75 -4.00 11.59
CA ARG A 125 20.95 -3.31 12.88
C ARG A 125 20.34 -4.13 14.02
N ASN A 126 21.16 -4.51 14.99
CA ASN A 126 20.77 -5.30 16.18
C ASN A 126 20.10 -6.66 15.87
N ARG A 127 20.39 -7.24 14.70
CA ARG A 127 19.91 -8.56 14.29
C ARG A 127 20.99 -9.31 13.54
N ARG A 128 20.87 -10.65 13.50
CA ARG A 128 21.70 -11.51 12.65
C ARG A 128 21.67 -11.01 11.20
N PRO A 129 22.81 -10.95 10.49
CA PRO A 129 22.83 -10.61 9.07
C PRO A 129 21.91 -11.51 8.25
N ARG A 130 21.62 -11.14 7.01
CA ARG A 130 20.81 -11.96 6.11
C ARG A 130 21.61 -12.35 4.88
N LEU A 131 21.51 -13.62 4.48
CA LEU A 131 21.91 -14.06 3.15
C LEU A 131 20.93 -13.57 2.12
N ILE A 132 21.46 -13.02 1.02
CA ILE A 132 20.66 -12.59 -0.12
C ILE A 132 21.24 -13.18 -1.39
N VAL A 133 20.43 -13.89 -2.17
CA VAL A 133 20.80 -14.32 -3.51
C VAL A 133 20.45 -13.23 -4.51
N ASP A 134 21.40 -12.86 -5.34
CA ASP A 134 21.19 -11.82 -6.35
C ASP A 134 20.85 -12.45 -7.72
N TYR A 135 19.64 -12.94 -7.83
CA TYR A 135 19.09 -13.47 -9.09
C TYR A 135 18.87 -12.38 -10.16
N THR A 136 18.84 -11.12 -9.76
CA THR A 136 18.76 -9.99 -10.70
C THR A 136 20.08 -9.76 -11.40
N TYR A 137 21.19 -9.82 -10.65
CA TYR A 137 22.52 -9.70 -11.24
C TYR A 137 22.83 -10.77 -12.29
N SER A 138 22.42 -12.02 -12.06
CA SER A 138 22.60 -13.14 -12.99
C SER A 138 21.63 -13.12 -14.17
N GLY A 139 20.61 -12.23 -14.14
CA GLY A 139 19.54 -12.16 -15.13
C GLY A 139 18.45 -13.22 -14.96
N VAL A 140 18.52 -14.05 -13.91
CA VAL A 140 17.50 -15.08 -13.67
C VAL A 140 16.12 -14.49 -13.42
N ASN A 141 16.04 -13.38 -12.66
CA ASN A 141 14.76 -12.72 -12.41
C ASN A 141 14.15 -12.10 -13.68
N ASP A 142 14.97 -11.57 -14.58
CA ASP A 142 14.51 -11.00 -15.85
C ASP A 142 14.07 -12.10 -16.84
N ASP A 143 14.76 -13.26 -16.82
CA ASP A 143 14.45 -14.42 -17.63
C ASP A 143 13.24 -15.22 -17.11
N THR A 144 12.82 -15.02 -15.86
CA THR A 144 11.73 -15.78 -15.26
C THR A 144 10.38 -15.41 -15.88
N VAL A 145 9.67 -16.41 -16.41
CA VAL A 145 8.30 -16.26 -16.88
C VAL A 145 7.37 -16.16 -15.67
N LYS A 146 6.65 -15.06 -15.56
CA LYS A 146 5.69 -14.83 -14.47
C LYS A 146 4.43 -15.67 -14.70
N LEU A 147 4.20 -16.63 -13.83
CA LEU A 147 3.03 -17.53 -13.90
C LEU A 147 1.93 -17.16 -12.94
N ALA A 148 2.26 -16.46 -11.85
CA ALA A 148 1.28 -16.08 -10.87
C ALA A 148 0.34 -15.00 -11.42
N PRO A 149 -0.98 -15.16 -11.30
CA PRO A 149 -1.92 -14.13 -11.70
C PRO A 149 -1.73 -12.88 -10.83
N PRO A 150 -1.98 -11.66 -11.38
CA PRO A 150 -1.85 -10.41 -10.63
C PRO A 150 -2.68 -10.39 -9.33
N GLU A 151 -3.76 -11.15 -9.29
CA GLU A 151 -4.66 -11.30 -8.14
C GLU A 151 -4.02 -12.08 -6.98
N ALA A 152 -2.97 -12.84 -7.24
CA ALA A 152 -2.26 -13.62 -6.21
C ALA A 152 -1.41 -12.78 -5.25
N MET A 153 -1.35 -11.46 -5.42
CA MET A 153 -0.59 -10.56 -4.55
C MET A 153 -1.46 -9.43 -4.00
N GLN A 154 -2.44 -9.77 -3.17
CA GLN A 154 -3.36 -8.81 -2.57
C GLN A 154 -2.77 -8.07 -1.35
N PHE A 155 -1.64 -8.52 -0.83
CA PHE A 155 -1.02 -7.99 0.39
C PHE A 155 -0.71 -6.48 0.31
N GLY A 156 -0.45 -5.92 -0.87
CA GLY A 156 -0.19 -4.49 -1.04
C GLY A 156 -1.30 -3.55 -0.56
N LYS A 157 -2.52 -4.08 -0.37
CA LYS A 157 -3.69 -3.35 0.14
C LYS A 157 -4.08 -3.78 1.57
N ALA A 158 -3.32 -4.66 2.23
CA ALA A 158 -3.68 -5.20 3.54
C ALA A 158 -3.90 -4.11 4.60
N LEU A 159 -3.00 -3.13 4.70
CA LEU A 159 -3.18 -2.00 5.62
C LEU A 159 -4.48 -1.23 5.35
N GLN A 160 -4.76 -0.91 4.10
CA GLN A 160 -5.98 -0.18 3.73
C GLN A 160 -7.24 -0.97 4.04
N ARG A 161 -7.26 -2.29 3.74
CA ARG A 161 -8.38 -3.17 4.08
C ARG A 161 -8.59 -3.24 5.59
N LEU A 162 -7.51 -3.43 6.36
CA LEU A 162 -7.56 -3.46 7.83
C LEU A 162 -8.14 -2.17 8.40
N LEU A 163 -7.58 -1.01 8.01
CA LEU A 163 -8.07 0.30 8.46
C LEU A 163 -9.54 0.50 8.09
N SER A 164 -9.94 0.08 6.89
CA SER A 164 -11.34 0.15 6.43
C SER A 164 -12.28 -0.66 7.34
N ARG A 165 -11.87 -1.83 7.82
CA ARG A 165 -12.65 -2.64 8.76
C ARG A 165 -12.71 -2.00 10.14
N ILE A 166 -11.59 -1.47 10.64
CA ILE A 166 -11.52 -0.81 11.95
C ILE A 166 -12.43 0.42 11.99
N VAL A 167 -12.35 1.29 10.99
CA VAL A 167 -13.10 2.56 10.97
C VAL A 167 -14.61 2.34 10.83
N ARG A 168 -15.02 1.23 10.19
CA ARG A 168 -16.44 0.84 10.03
C ARG A 168 -16.95 -0.09 11.13
N ALA A 169 -16.11 -0.44 12.12
CA ALA A 169 -16.53 -1.28 13.24
C ALA A 169 -17.58 -0.54 14.11
N ASN A 170 -18.62 -1.25 14.53
CA ASN A 170 -19.66 -0.66 15.34
C ASN A 170 -19.13 -0.32 16.76
N PRO A 171 -19.09 0.95 17.16
CA PRO A 171 -18.49 1.41 18.40
C PRO A 171 -19.23 0.90 19.66
N ARG A 172 -20.48 0.45 19.51
CA ARG A 172 -21.28 -0.13 20.64
C ARG A 172 -20.62 -1.36 21.26
N TYR A 173 -19.81 -2.10 20.48
CA TYR A 173 -19.11 -3.28 20.96
C TYR A 173 -17.72 -2.98 21.53
N GLY A 174 -17.41 -1.73 21.80
CA GLY A 174 -16.14 -1.29 22.36
C GLY A 174 -15.02 -1.19 21.30
N PRO A 175 -13.77 -1.00 21.75
CA PRO A 175 -12.63 -0.81 20.87
C PRO A 175 -12.32 -2.08 20.06
N VAL A 176 -11.69 -1.90 18.92
CA VAL A 176 -11.12 -3.00 18.13
C VAL A 176 -9.77 -3.40 18.72
N TYR A 177 -9.57 -4.69 18.90
CA TYR A 177 -8.29 -5.28 19.32
C TYR A 177 -7.59 -5.89 18.13
N LEU A 178 -6.28 -5.79 18.12
CA LEU A 178 -5.39 -6.31 17.09
C LEU A 178 -4.55 -7.46 17.63
N GLY A 179 -4.40 -8.52 16.84
CA GLY A 179 -3.47 -9.63 17.07
C GLY A 179 -2.69 -9.91 15.79
N LYS A 180 -1.55 -10.59 15.91
CA LYS A 180 -0.70 -10.93 14.76
C LYS A 180 -0.16 -12.34 14.90
N ILE A 181 -0.19 -13.14 13.84
CA ILE A 181 0.43 -14.45 13.72
C ILE A 181 1.41 -14.41 12.56
N ASP A 182 2.61 -14.93 12.77
CA ASP A 182 3.68 -15.00 11.80
C ASP A 182 3.91 -16.45 11.36
N ILE A 183 4.14 -16.66 10.07
CA ILE A 183 4.51 -17.97 9.54
C ILE A 183 6.01 -18.16 9.65
N ALA A 184 6.43 -19.23 10.33
CA ALA A 184 7.83 -19.60 10.44
C ALA A 184 8.35 -20.14 9.10
N ASP A 185 9.57 -19.80 8.76
CA ASP A 185 10.32 -20.28 7.58
C ASP A 185 9.64 -19.99 6.23
N GLY A 186 8.54 -19.24 6.22
CA GLY A 186 7.84 -18.63 5.08
C GLY A 186 8.00 -19.34 3.74
N PHE A 187 8.80 -18.79 2.86
CA PHE A 187 9.02 -19.28 1.50
C PHE A 187 9.52 -20.72 1.44
N TYR A 188 10.35 -21.13 2.41
CA TYR A 188 10.90 -22.49 2.48
C TYR A 188 9.87 -23.59 2.71
N ARG A 189 8.61 -23.24 3.02
CA ARG A 189 7.48 -24.17 3.13
C ARG A 189 7.02 -24.75 1.78
N ILE A 190 7.46 -24.18 0.67
CA ILE A 190 7.05 -24.61 -0.66
C ILE A 190 8.29 -25.12 -1.41
N GLY A 191 8.28 -26.42 -1.73
CA GLY A 191 9.36 -27.04 -2.49
C GLY A 191 9.34 -26.62 -3.97
N LEU A 192 10.53 -26.60 -4.58
CA LEU A 192 10.69 -26.43 -6.01
C LEU A 192 10.54 -27.78 -6.76
N GLN A 193 10.20 -27.75 -8.05
CA GLN A 193 10.28 -28.94 -8.89
C GLN A 193 11.76 -29.38 -9.01
N PRO A 194 12.10 -30.67 -8.74
CA PRO A 194 13.48 -31.11 -8.74
C PRO A 194 14.25 -30.76 -10.01
N ARG A 195 13.61 -30.95 -11.18
CA ARG A 195 14.22 -30.65 -12.49
C ARG A 195 14.58 -29.18 -12.70
N ASP A 196 13.93 -28.25 -11.95
CA ASP A 196 14.10 -26.81 -12.11
C ASP A 196 15.07 -26.20 -11.09
N ILE A 197 15.43 -26.94 -10.03
CA ILE A 197 16.33 -26.49 -8.96
C ILE A 197 17.67 -25.97 -9.50
N PRO A 198 18.34 -26.65 -10.48
CA PRO A 198 19.62 -26.18 -10.98
C PRO A 198 19.58 -24.79 -11.61
N ARG A 199 18.41 -24.33 -12.08
CA ARG A 199 18.19 -22.99 -12.65
C ARG A 199 18.38 -21.87 -11.61
N LEU A 200 18.30 -22.20 -10.32
CA LEU A 200 18.42 -21.29 -9.19
C LEU A 200 19.70 -21.53 -8.37
N GLY A 201 20.70 -22.18 -8.94
CA GLY A 201 21.98 -22.44 -8.27
C GLY A 201 22.70 -21.17 -7.84
N VAL A 202 23.48 -21.28 -6.76
CA VAL A 202 24.18 -20.17 -6.12
C VAL A 202 25.62 -20.56 -5.89
N ILE A 203 26.55 -19.71 -6.31
CA ILE A 203 27.98 -19.93 -6.04
C ILE A 203 28.33 -19.44 -4.62
N LEU A 204 28.88 -20.34 -3.81
CA LEU A 204 29.31 -19.99 -2.46
C LEU A 204 30.70 -19.36 -2.45
N PRO A 205 31.02 -18.47 -1.48
CA PRO A 205 32.39 -18.01 -1.29
C PRO A 205 33.25 -19.17 -0.77
N THR A 206 34.33 -19.43 -1.45
CA THR A 206 35.33 -20.46 -1.07
C THR A 206 36.71 -19.86 -1.05
N THR A 207 37.51 -20.19 -0.04
CA THR A 207 38.90 -19.72 0.11
C THR A 207 39.91 -20.68 -0.51
N GLN A 208 39.62 -21.97 -0.53
CA GLN A 208 40.51 -23.03 -1.03
C GLN A 208 39.73 -24.18 -1.66
N GLY A 209 40.36 -24.85 -2.62
CA GLY A 209 39.85 -26.04 -3.27
C GLY A 209 38.71 -25.78 -4.28
N GLU A 210 38.01 -26.83 -4.67
CA GLU A 210 36.92 -26.75 -5.65
C GLU A 210 35.78 -25.84 -5.21
N PRO A 211 35.23 -24.99 -6.10
CA PRO A 211 34.04 -24.17 -5.80
C PRO A 211 32.82 -25.02 -5.37
N LEU A 212 32.04 -24.48 -4.46
CA LEU A 212 30.82 -25.11 -3.97
C LEU A 212 29.57 -24.38 -4.53
N VAL A 213 28.57 -25.15 -4.88
CA VAL A 213 27.28 -24.67 -5.40
C VAL A 213 26.18 -25.04 -4.43
N ALA A 214 25.46 -24.06 -3.95
CA ALA A 214 24.23 -24.26 -3.18
C ALA A 214 23.02 -24.29 -4.12
N LEU A 215 22.14 -25.23 -3.90
CA LEU A 215 20.94 -25.49 -4.70
C LEU A 215 19.71 -25.41 -3.79
N PRO A 216 18.75 -24.49 -4.04
CA PRO A 216 17.56 -24.36 -3.21
C PRO A 216 16.59 -25.51 -3.46
N LEU A 217 16.22 -26.24 -2.43
CA LEU A 217 15.21 -27.30 -2.51
C LEU A 217 13.79 -26.75 -2.39
N ALA A 218 13.67 -25.54 -1.86
CA ALA A 218 12.42 -24.81 -1.67
C ALA A 218 12.54 -23.37 -2.20
N LEU A 219 11.46 -22.59 -2.19
CA LEU A 219 11.43 -21.23 -2.72
C LEU A 219 12.51 -20.36 -2.06
N PRO A 220 13.52 -19.88 -2.80
CA PRO A 220 14.59 -19.07 -2.23
C PRO A 220 14.19 -17.60 -2.10
N MET A 221 14.73 -16.92 -1.10
CA MET A 221 14.64 -15.46 -1.03
C MET A 221 15.43 -14.81 -2.17
N GLY A 222 14.85 -13.81 -2.83
CA GLY A 222 15.45 -13.08 -3.95
C GLY A 222 14.95 -13.50 -5.34
N TRP A 223 14.32 -14.65 -5.49
CA TRP A 223 13.65 -15.04 -6.74
C TRP A 223 12.29 -14.35 -6.87
N VAL A 224 12.02 -13.78 -8.05
CA VAL A 224 10.86 -12.92 -8.32
C VAL A 224 9.51 -13.63 -8.14
N GLU A 225 9.44 -14.95 -8.36
CA GLU A 225 8.21 -15.74 -8.21
C GLU A 225 8.05 -16.38 -6.82
N SER A 226 9.04 -16.28 -5.92
CA SER A 226 8.86 -16.78 -4.54
C SER A 226 7.70 -16.10 -3.80
N PRO A 227 7.56 -14.76 -3.81
CA PRO A 227 6.41 -14.11 -3.16
C PRO A 227 5.06 -14.51 -3.75
N PRO A 228 4.82 -14.53 -5.08
CA PRO A 228 3.55 -14.95 -5.65
C PRO A 228 3.15 -16.38 -5.28
N TYR A 229 4.06 -17.34 -5.36
CA TYR A 229 3.77 -18.73 -4.98
C TYR A 229 3.42 -18.83 -3.50
N PHE A 230 4.20 -18.19 -2.63
CA PHE A 230 3.95 -18.26 -1.19
C PHE A 230 2.67 -17.53 -0.79
N THR A 231 2.39 -16.35 -1.34
CA THR A 231 1.17 -15.61 -1.02
C THR A 231 -0.08 -16.34 -1.50
N SER A 232 -0.01 -17.16 -2.55
CA SER A 232 -1.15 -17.99 -2.94
C SER A 232 -1.55 -18.98 -1.84
N VAL A 233 -0.60 -19.43 -1.02
CA VAL A 233 -0.82 -20.33 0.12
C VAL A 233 -1.40 -19.55 1.31
N THR A 234 -0.75 -18.44 1.70
CA THR A 234 -1.17 -17.67 2.88
C THR A 234 -2.47 -16.90 2.64
N GLU A 235 -2.70 -16.35 1.44
CA GLU A 235 -3.98 -15.74 1.07
C GLU A 235 -5.12 -16.76 1.05
N THR A 236 -4.88 -18.01 0.62
CA THR A 236 -5.90 -19.07 0.73
C THR A 236 -6.26 -19.36 2.19
N ALA A 237 -5.27 -19.45 3.09
CA ALA A 237 -5.54 -19.64 4.52
C ALA A 237 -6.34 -18.45 5.10
N CYS A 238 -6.04 -17.22 4.67
CA CYS A 238 -6.77 -16.01 5.08
C CYS A 238 -8.21 -15.99 4.54
N ASP A 239 -8.44 -16.44 3.31
CA ASP A 239 -9.78 -16.55 2.74
C ASP A 239 -10.63 -17.59 3.49
N LEU A 240 -10.03 -18.74 3.84
CA LEU A 240 -10.69 -19.77 4.67
C LEU A 240 -11.01 -19.24 6.08
N LEU A 241 -10.09 -18.49 6.71
CA LEU A 241 -10.34 -17.79 7.96
C LEU A 241 -11.59 -16.91 7.85
N ASN A 242 -11.62 -16.01 6.87
CA ASN A 242 -12.74 -15.08 6.71
C ASN A 242 -14.05 -15.80 6.31
N ALA A 243 -13.98 -16.90 5.57
CA ALA A 243 -15.14 -17.75 5.27
C ALA A 243 -15.73 -18.36 6.54
N ARG A 244 -14.89 -18.92 7.43
CA ARG A 244 -15.33 -19.45 8.73
C ARG A 244 -15.97 -18.39 9.63
N LEU A 245 -15.43 -17.16 9.61
CA LEU A 245 -15.98 -16.06 10.38
C LEU A 245 -17.36 -15.64 9.87
N ARG A 246 -17.58 -15.65 8.56
CA ARG A 246 -18.88 -15.31 7.94
C ARG A 246 -19.96 -16.36 8.23
N HIS A 247 -19.62 -17.63 8.05
CA HIS A 247 -20.58 -18.73 8.22
C HIS A 247 -20.70 -19.22 9.66
N TRP A 248 -20.03 -18.54 10.58
CA TRP A 248 -20.13 -18.74 12.03
C TRP A 248 -19.93 -20.18 12.49
N GLN A 249 -19.03 -20.92 11.83
CA GLN A 249 -18.70 -22.28 12.23
C GLN A 249 -18.01 -22.29 13.61
N GLU A 250 -18.46 -23.15 14.52
CA GLU A 250 -17.70 -23.41 15.73
C GLU A 250 -16.43 -24.18 15.39
N VAL A 251 -15.34 -23.71 15.99
CA VAL A 251 -14.02 -24.29 15.79
C VAL A 251 -13.52 -24.75 17.15
N PRO A 252 -13.05 -26.02 17.28
CA PRO A 252 -12.55 -26.53 18.55
C PRO A 252 -11.34 -25.71 19.04
N PRO A 253 -10.98 -25.83 20.34
CA PRO A 253 -9.73 -25.27 20.83
C PRO A 253 -8.53 -25.75 20.01
N HIS A 254 -7.55 -24.86 19.83
CA HIS A 254 -6.32 -25.19 19.10
C HIS A 254 -5.16 -25.35 20.08
N PRO A 255 -4.22 -26.30 19.86
CA PRO A 255 -3.07 -26.53 20.77
C PRO A 255 -2.21 -25.28 21.06
N LEU A 256 -2.13 -24.34 20.10
CA LEU A 256 -1.37 -23.10 20.27
C LEU A 256 -2.19 -21.95 20.86
N GLU A 257 -3.46 -22.15 21.24
CA GLU A 257 -4.33 -21.05 21.71
C GLU A 257 -3.83 -20.42 23.00
N ASP A 258 -3.43 -21.24 23.97
CA ASP A 258 -2.90 -20.75 25.25
C ASP A 258 -1.57 -20.01 25.07
N LEU A 259 -0.72 -20.52 24.20
CA LEU A 259 0.54 -19.84 23.86
C LEU A 259 0.30 -18.49 23.15
N ALA A 260 -0.70 -18.40 22.30
CA ALA A 260 -1.10 -17.17 21.64
C ALA A 260 -1.70 -16.12 22.60
N ALA A 261 -2.11 -16.52 23.80
CA ALA A 261 -2.58 -15.63 24.87
C ALA A 261 -1.44 -15.04 25.71
N THR A 262 -0.18 -15.44 25.48
CA THR A 262 1.00 -14.91 26.19
C THR A 262 1.13 -13.40 25.99
N PRO A 263 1.20 -12.62 27.09
CA PRO A 263 1.41 -11.16 26.96
C PRO A 263 2.85 -10.84 26.50
N PRO A 264 3.05 -9.69 25.85
CA PRO A 264 4.39 -9.24 25.47
C PRO A 264 5.25 -8.93 26.69
N THR A 265 6.54 -9.26 26.61
CA THR A 265 7.51 -9.07 27.71
C THR A 265 7.82 -7.58 27.98
N ALA A 266 7.65 -6.71 26.97
CA ALA A 266 7.80 -5.27 27.14
C ALA A 266 6.46 -4.65 27.55
N VAL A 267 6.50 -3.81 28.59
CA VAL A 267 5.33 -3.04 29.03
C VAL A 267 4.91 -2.11 27.89
N ALA A 268 3.78 -2.39 27.29
CA ALA A 268 3.16 -1.45 26.35
C ALA A 268 2.81 -0.16 27.09
N SER A 269 3.02 0.98 26.43
CA SER A 269 2.54 2.28 26.93
C SER A 269 1.06 2.17 27.36
N PRO A 270 0.63 2.86 28.43
CA PRO A 270 -0.74 2.76 28.89
C PRO A 270 -1.71 3.03 27.73
N PRO A 271 -2.77 2.22 27.57
CA PRO A 271 -3.70 2.39 26.46
C PRO A 271 -4.34 3.78 26.55
N GLY A 272 -4.30 4.53 25.46
CA GLY A 272 -5.04 5.78 25.33
C GLY A 272 -6.52 5.59 25.70
N LYS A 273 -7.18 6.62 26.18
CA LYS A 273 -8.63 6.57 26.44
C LYS A 273 -9.35 6.21 25.14
N TRP A 274 -10.19 5.19 25.19
CA TRP A 274 -11.08 4.93 24.06
C TRP A 274 -12.07 6.08 23.93
N MET A 275 -11.97 6.80 22.84
CA MET A 275 -12.97 7.77 22.43
C MET A 275 -13.68 7.17 21.25
N PRO A 276 -15.01 6.97 21.30
CA PRO A 276 -15.74 6.70 20.09
C PRO A 276 -15.43 7.83 19.12
N ASP A 277 -15.08 7.50 17.88
CA ASP A 277 -14.97 8.52 16.85
C ASP A 277 -16.28 9.31 16.88
N THR A 278 -16.20 10.64 17.05
CA THR A 278 -17.38 11.50 17.01
C THR A 278 -18.14 11.15 15.74
N PRO A 279 -19.42 10.72 15.83
CA PRO A 279 -20.15 10.32 14.65
C PRO A 279 -20.10 11.48 13.66
N ALA A 280 -19.58 11.19 12.46
CA ALA A 280 -19.67 12.12 11.37
C ALA A 280 -21.15 12.37 11.07
N PHE A 281 -21.50 13.59 10.68
CA PHE A 281 -22.85 13.87 10.19
C PHE A 281 -23.24 12.81 9.14
N GLY A 282 -24.33 12.07 9.38
CA GLY A 282 -24.78 10.99 8.50
C GLY A 282 -24.11 9.62 8.70
N ASP A 283 -23.07 9.50 9.53
CA ASP A 283 -22.45 8.22 9.86
C ASP A 283 -23.18 7.47 10.96
N SER A 284 -24.34 7.00 10.67
CA SER A 284 -24.84 5.84 11.38
C SER A 284 -24.10 4.62 10.83
N ALA A 285 -23.11 4.09 11.57
CA ALA A 285 -22.80 2.66 11.43
C ALA A 285 -24.14 1.94 11.46
N PRO A 286 -24.45 1.00 10.53
CA PRO A 286 -25.73 0.35 10.51
C PRO A 286 -26.02 -0.14 11.93
N LEU A 287 -27.13 0.28 12.52
CA LEU A 287 -27.51 -0.02 13.92
C LEU A 287 -27.46 -1.51 14.24
N HIS A 288 -27.39 -2.35 13.22
CA HIS A 288 -27.44 -3.81 13.25
C HIS A 288 -26.13 -4.50 12.80
N SER A 289 -25.02 -3.78 12.53
CA SER A 289 -23.79 -4.47 12.16
C SER A 289 -23.25 -5.25 13.37
N PRO A 290 -22.86 -6.53 13.17
CA PRO A 290 -22.31 -7.37 14.26
C PRO A 290 -20.94 -6.84 14.71
N PRO A 291 -20.43 -7.30 15.87
CA PRO A 291 -19.08 -7.01 16.31
C PRO A 291 -18.05 -7.42 15.26
N LEU A 292 -17.01 -6.62 15.07
CA LEU A 292 -15.95 -6.93 14.12
C LEU A 292 -15.25 -8.24 14.45
N ALA A 293 -15.11 -9.09 13.43
CA ALA A 293 -14.28 -10.27 13.39
C ALA A 293 -13.66 -10.37 11.99
N TYR A 294 -12.36 -10.19 11.88
CA TYR A 294 -11.68 -10.07 10.56
C TYR A 294 -10.23 -10.53 10.65
N GLY A 295 -9.75 -11.14 9.56
CA GLY A 295 -8.35 -11.43 9.33
C GLY A 295 -7.88 -10.91 7.98
N ASP A 296 -6.63 -10.49 7.92
CA ASP A 296 -5.92 -10.16 6.69
C ASP A 296 -4.53 -10.78 6.71
N VAL A 297 -3.84 -10.80 5.59
CA VAL A 297 -2.49 -11.33 5.51
C VAL A 297 -1.60 -10.42 4.66
N TYR A 298 -0.37 -10.23 5.12
CA TYR A 298 0.68 -9.56 4.39
C TYR A 298 1.90 -10.49 4.28
N VAL A 299 1.99 -11.22 3.18
CA VAL A 299 2.99 -12.25 2.90
C VAL A 299 2.94 -13.38 3.94
N ASP A 300 3.68 -13.26 5.05
CA ASP A 300 3.80 -14.20 6.16
C ASP A 300 3.10 -13.72 7.46
N ASP A 301 2.78 -12.44 7.55
CA ASP A 301 2.11 -11.82 8.70
C ASP A 301 0.58 -11.92 8.58
N PHE A 302 -0.08 -12.78 9.36
CA PHE A 302 -1.53 -12.75 9.54
C PHE A 302 -1.90 -11.68 10.56
N ILE A 303 -2.79 -10.78 10.17
CA ILE A 303 -3.24 -9.65 10.97
C ILE A 303 -4.70 -9.88 11.34
N MET A 304 -4.98 -9.90 12.63
CA MET A 304 -6.32 -10.15 13.15
C MET A 304 -6.89 -8.89 13.78
N ALA A 305 -8.18 -8.61 13.54
CA ALA A 305 -8.91 -7.51 14.15
C ALA A 305 -10.26 -8.01 14.68
N ALA A 306 -10.53 -7.76 15.95
CA ALA A 306 -11.80 -8.18 16.56
C ALA A 306 -12.20 -7.27 17.72
N GLN A 307 -13.52 -7.14 17.94
CA GLN A 307 -14.09 -6.53 19.15
C GLN A 307 -14.30 -7.61 20.20
N THR A 308 -15.16 -7.63 21.05
CA THR A 308 -15.50 -8.49 22.18
C THR A 308 -14.57 -9.71 22.45
N ARG A 309 -14.53 -10.18 23.70
CA ARG A 309 -13.72 -11.34 24.10
C ARG A 309 -14.06 -12.61 23.30
N ARG A 310 -15.37 -12.84 23.02
CA ARG A 310 -15.86 -14.00 22.27
C ARG A 310 -15.31 -13.96 20.82
N HIS A 311 -15.38 -12.80 20.15
CA HIS A 311 -14.91 -12.65 18.77
C HIS A 311 -13.39 -12.77 18.66
N ARG A 312 -12.62 -12.22 19.62
CA ARG A 312 -11.16 -12.36 19.68
C ARG A 312 -10.73 -13.82 19.71
N ARG A 313 -11.31 -14.62 20.65
CA ARG A 313 -11.03 -16.05 20.74
C ARG A 313 -11.36 -16.77 19.44
N ARG A 314 -12.48 -16.45 18.84
CA ARG A 314 -12.95 -17.08 17.62
C ARG A 314 -12.10 -16.77 16.40
N VAL A 315 -11.70 -15.50 16.22
CA VAL A 315 -10.78 -15.11 15.12
C VAL A 315 -9.45 -15.83 15.27
N LEU A 316 -8.90 -15.91 16.48
CA LEU A 316 -7.65 -16.62 16.76
C LEU A 316 -7.75 -18.11 16.39
N ARG A 317 -8.76 -18.82 16.88
CA ARG A 317 -8.99 -20.23 16.56
C ARG A 317 -9.15 -20.45 15.06
N ALA A 318 -10.01 -19.68 14.43
CA ALA A 318 -10.24 -19.77 13.00
C ALA A 318 -8.96 -19.50 12.19
N ALA A 319 -8.09 -18.57 12.63
CA ALA A 319 -6.81 -18.31 11.99
C ALA A 319 -5.86 -19.51 12.11
N LEU A 320 -5.66 -20.03 13.31
CA LEU A 320 -4.78 -21.17 13.55
C LEU A 320 -5.23 -22.41 12.74
N HIS A 321 -6.51 -22.79 12.83
CA HIS A 321 -7.02 -23.92 12.07
C HIS A 321 -7.02 -23.70 10.55
N SER A 322 -7.16 -22.46 10.07
CA SER A 322 -7.10 -22.18 8.64
C SER A 322 -5.67 -22.26 8.11
N ILE A 323 -4.70 -21.88 8.92
CA ILE A 323 -3.27 -22.07 8.61
C ILE A 323 -2.98 -23.57 8.52
N ASP A 324 -3.37 -24.38 9.51
CA ASP A 324 -3.13 -25.83 9.55
C ASP A 324 -3.81 -26.59 8.40
N GLN A 325 -4.94 -26.08 7.93
CA GLN A 325 -5.65 -26.66 6.80
C GLN A 325 -4.91 -26.50 5.47
N VAL A 326 -4.04 -25.48 5.36
CA VAL A 326 -3.27 -25.20 4.15
C VAL A 326 -1.81 -25.60 4.30
N ILE A 327 -1.21 -25.33 5.46
CA ILE A 327 0.15 -25.73 5.82
C ILE A 327 0.04 -26.66 7.01
N ARG A 328 0.44 -27.91 6.84
CA ARG A 328 0.25 -28.94 7.86
C ARG A 328 1.01 -28.62 9.15
N PRO A 329 0.44 -28.89 10.32
CA PRO A 329 1.13 -28.77 11.60
C PRO A 329 2.31 -29.74 11.70
N LEU A 330 3.16 -29.55 12.70
CA LEU A 330 4.27 -30.45 13.04
C LEU A 330 3.71 -31.83 13.40
N ALA A 331 4.36 -32.88 12.91
CA ALA A 331 4.05 -34.27 13.22
C ALA A 331 5.21 -34.93 13.92
N ALA A 332 4.94 -36.00 14.69
CA ALA A 332 5.96 -36.69 15.48
C ALA A 332 7.12 -37.30 14.67
N ASP A 333 6.85 -37.62 13.41
CA ASP A 333 7.82 -38.20 12.45
C ASP A 333 8.54 -37.14 11.61
N ASP A 334 8.33 -35.86 11.87
CA ASP A 334 9.07 -34.77 11.21
C ASP A 334 10.51 -34.67 11.76
N ARG A 335 11.40 -34.09 10.95
CA ARG A 335 12.76 -33.80 11.38
C ARG A 335 12.78 -32.90 12.62
N PRO A 336 13.72 -33.07 13.56
CA PRO A 336 13.81 -32.21 14.75
C PRO A 336 14.00 -30.72 14.44
N SER A 337 14.59 -30.41 13.27
CA SER A 337 14.83 -29.05 12.80
C SER A 337 13.57 -28.37 12.23
N ARG A 338 12.52 -29.15 11.90
CA ARG A 338 11.27 -28.59 11.37
C ARG A 338 10.49 -27.85 12.46
N LYS A 339 9.97 -26.68 12.12
CA LYS A 339 9.16 -25.86 13.02
C LYS A 339 7.68 -25.95 12.65
N ASP A 340 6.80 -25.66 13.61
CA ASP A 340 5.41 -25.44 13.33
C ASP A 340 5.21 -24.35 12.26
N PRO A 341 4.12 -24.39 11.47
CA PRO A 341 3.79 -23.32 10.53
C PRO A 341 3.69 -21.96 11.23
N VAL A 342 3.06 -21.93 12.38
CA VAL A 342 2.95 -20.75 13.21
C VAL A 342 4.24 -20.58 14.03
N SER A 343 4.80 -19.38 14.01
CA SER A 343 6.03 -19.07 14.74
C SER A 343 5.82 -19.10 16.26
N VAL A 344 6.08 -20.26 16.89
CA VAL A 344 6.02 -20.45 18.34
C VAL A 344 6.87 -19.42 19.08
N LYS A 345 8.05 -19.08 18.55
CA LYS A 345 8.92 -18.04 19.12
C LYS A 345 8.20 -16.69 19.23
N LYS A 346 7.51 -16.27 18.17
CA LYS A 346 6.79 -14.98 18.15
C LYS A 346 5.53 -15.03 19.01
N LEU A 347 4.85 -16.17 19.09
CA LEU A 347 3.73 -16.34 20.03
C LEU A 347 4.19 -16.11 21.47
N ARG A 348 5.30 -16.73 21.89
CA ARG A 348 5.91 -16.52 23.22
C ARG A 348 6.32 -15.08 23.49
N GLN A 349 6.59 -14.29 22.45
CA GLN A 349 6.91 -12.85 22.53
C GLN A 349 5.66 -11.97 22.60
N GLY A 350 4.45 -12.55 22.53
CA GLY A 350 3.19 -11.82 22.62
C GLY A 350 2.68 -11.24 21.30
N ASP A 351 3.16 -11.71 20.16
CA ASP A 351 2.69 -11.19 18.86
C ASP A 351 1.19 -11.40 18.66
N ALA A 352 0.65 -12.54 19.10
CA ALA A 352 -0.78 -12.83 18.98
C ALA A 352 -1.63 -12.21 20.10
N PHE A 353 -1.02 -11.69 21.16
CA PHE A 353 -1.73 -11.06 22.26
C PHE A 353 -2.59 -9.88 21.77
N TRP A 354 -3.85 -9.88 22.17
CA TRP A 354 -4.82 -8.89 21.75
C TRP A 354 -4.62 -7.54 22.45
N ALA A 355 -4.30 -6.51 21.68
CA ALA A 355 -4.08 -5.15 22.18
C ALA A 355 -4.78 -4.13 21.29
N THR A 356 -5.11 -2.97 21.84
CA THR A 356 -5.65 -1.82 21.08
C THR A 356 -4.53 -0.98 20.46
N GLN A 357 -3.30 -1.14 20.95
CA GLN A 357 -2.09 -0.58 20.37
C GLN A 357 -1.19 -1.71 19.90
N LYS A 358 -0.79 -1.69 18.63
CA LYS A 358 0.07 -2.74 18.07
C LYS A 358 0.83 -2.26 16.84
N THR A 359 2.09 -2.70 16.73
CA THR A 359 2.88 -2.47 15.52
C THR A 359 2.45 -3.45 14.44
N ILE A 360 1.85 -2.95 13.37
CA ILE A 360 1.39 -3.71 12.21
C ILE A 360 2.06 -3.14 10.95
N LEU A 361 2.71 -4.01 10.16
CA LEU A 361 3.38 -3.62 8.91
C LEU A 361 4.37 -2.46 9.07
N GLY A 362 5.02 -2.39 10.23
CA GLY A 362 5.99 -1.34 10.55
C GLY A 362 5.37 0.01 10.95
N TRP A 363 4.08 0.03 11.32
CA TRP A 363 3.35 1.18 11.84
C TRP A 363 2.77 0.87 13.21
N ASP A 364 2.80 1.82 14.12
CA ASP A 364 2.09 1.73 15.39
C ASP A 364 0.65 2.22 15.20
N LEU A 365 -0.29 1.29 15.30
CA LEU A 365 -1.72 1.53 15.23
C LEU A 365 -2.28 1.63 16.65
N ASP A 366 -3.01 2.71 16.94
CA ASP A 366 -3.85 2.85 18.12
C ASP A 366 -5.32 2.90 17.70
N THR A 367 -6.04 1.81 17.95
CA THR A 367 -7.46 1.70 17.57
C THR A 367 -8.39 2.48 18.51
N ARG A 368 -7.92 2.89 19.69
CA ARG A 368 -8.69 3.74 20.62
C ARG A 368 -8.62 5.20 20.19
N ALA A 369 -7.42 5.66 19.87
CA ALA A 369 -7.21 7.01 19.36
C ALA A 369 -7.55 7.14 17.87
N GLY A 370 -7.70 6.03 17.15
CA GLY A 370 -7.91 6.02 15.70
C GLY A 370 -6.71 6.56 14.93
N THR A 371 -5.49 6.32 15.40
CA THR A 371 -4.26 6.92 14.87
C THR A 371 -3.23 5.91 14.38
N LEU A 372 -2.41 6.37 13.45
CA LEU A 372 -1.31 5.65 12.85
C LEU A 372 -0.03 6.50 12.99
N THR A 373 1.02 5.91 13.58
CA THR A 373 2.31 6.59 13.80
C THR A 373 3.49 5.72 13.37
N LEU A 374 4.61 6.35 13.09
CA LEU A 374 5.87 5.62 12.93
C LEU A 374 6.40 5.20 14.30
N PRO A 375 6.84 3.93 14.48
CA PRO A 375 7.55 3.53 15.68
C PRO A 375 8.77 4.43 15.93
N PRO A 376 9.11 4.74 17.20
CA PRO A 376 10.17 5.69 17.53
C PRO A 376 11.52 5.38 16.85
N HIS A 377 11.92 4.11 16.80
CA HIS A 377 13.16 3.68 16.15
C HIS A 377 13.16 3.94 14.63
N ARG A 378 12.01 3.83 13.95
CA ARG A 378 11.87 4.15 12.53
C ARG A 378 11.89 5.65 12.28
N LEU A 379 11.25 6.41 13.15
CA LEU A 379 11.28 7.87 13.06
C LEU A 379 12.70 8.40 13.27
N SER A 380 13.44 7.91 14.27
CA SER A 380 14.85 8.25 14.49
C SER A 380 15.70 7.89 13.26
N ARG A 381 15.48 6.70 12.69
CA ARG A 381 16.19 6.28 11.49
C ARG A 381 15.90 7.19 10.29
N LEU A 382 14.66 7.63 10.14
CA LEU A 382 14.29 8.58 9.09
C LEU A 382 15.04 9.90 9.24
N TYR A 383 15.15 10.44 10.46
CA TYR A 383 15.94 11.65 10.71
C TYR A 383 17.42 11.45 10.41
N GLU A 384 18.04 10.35 10.85
CA GLU A 384 19.43 10.01 10.51
C GLU A 384 19.66 10.03 8.98
N LEU A 385 18.73 9.44 8.22
CA LEU A 385 18.80 9.43 6.76
C LEU A 385 18.64 10.82 6.15
N LEU A 386 17.72 11.64 6.66
CA LEU A 386 17.53 13.00 6.18
C LEU A 386 18.73 13.89 6.52
N ASP A 387 19.36 13.69 7.69
CA ASP A 387 20.56 14.43 8.14
C ASP A 387 21.79 14.07 7.31
N ALA A 388 21.86 12.85 6.78
CA ALA A 388 22.93 12.45 5.86
C ALA A 388 22.92 13.20 4.52
N PHE A 389 21.83 13.99 4.26
CA PHE A 389 21.68 14.79 3.02
C PHE A 389 21.54 16.30 3.35
N PRO A 390 22.56 16.95 3.92
CA PRO A 390 22.54 18.40 4.16
C PRO A 390 22.52 19.18 2.84
N ALA A 391 22.02 20.40 2.85
CA ALA A 391 21.90 21.25 1.66
C ALA A 391 23.23 21.54 0.97
N THR A 392 24.35 21.40 1.68
CA THR A 392 25.72 21.55 1.16
C THR A 392 26.19 20.34 0.31
N ARG A 393 25.56 19.18 0.47
CA ARG A 393 25.96 17.94 -0.21
C ARG A 393 25.52 17.94 -1.68
N LYS A 394 26.46 18.04 -2.62
CA LYS A 394 26.17 18.12 -4.06
C LYS A 394 25.94 16.77 -4.75
N ARG A 395 26.49 15.69 -4.18
CA ARG A 395 26.42 14.33 -4.73
C ARG A 395 26.29 13.28 -3.62
N ALA A 396 25.61 12.19 -3.93
CA ALA A 396 25.46 11.04 -3.01
C ALA A 396 25.66 9.71 -3.74
N PRO A 397 26.15 8.65 -3.08
CA PRO A 397 26.13 7.29 -3.59
C PRO A 397 24.72 6.87 -3.96
N LEU A 398 24.60 6.12 -5.05
CA LEU A 398 23.30 5.65 -5.54
C LEU A 398 22.61 4.73 -4.51
N ALA A 399 23.39 3.90 -3.79
CA ALA A 399 22.87 3.02 -2.75
C ALA A 399 22.22 3.78 -1.59
N GLU A 400 22.87 4.84 -1.07
CA GLU A 400 22.30 5.70 -0.02
C GLU A 400 21.01 6.38 -0.49
N TRP A 401 20.97 6.79 -1.79
CA TRP A 401 19.79 7.41 -2.37
C TRP A 401 18.60 6.43 -2.45
N TYR A 402 18.86 5.17 -2.85
CA TYR A 402 17.82 4.13 -2.83
C TYR A 402 17.33 3.83 -1.41
N GLN A 403 18.23 3.80 -0.45
CA GLN A 403 17.87 3.59 0.95
C GLN A 403 16.96 4.69 1.49
N LEU A 404 17.32 5.97 1.25
CA LEU A 404 16.48 7.11 1.60
C LEU A 404 15.10 7.04 0.93
N LEU A 405 15.05 6.77 -0.37
CA LEU A 405 13.78 6.65 -1.10
C LEU A 405 12.91 5.49 -0.57
N GLY A 406 13.51 4.39 -0.16
CA GLY A 406 12.81 3.26 0.44
C GLY A 406 12.12 3.64 1.75
N GLU A 407 12.83 4.31 2.66
CA GLU A 407 12.26 4.79 3.94
C GLU A 407 11.17 5.85 3.73
N LEU A 408 11.40 6.82 2.84
CA LEU A 408 10.40 7.82 2.53
C LEU A 408 9.13 7.21 1.90
N ARG A 409 9.26 6.21 1.02
CA ARG A 409 8.10 5.50 0.45
C ARG A 409 7.31 4.76 1.51
N SER A 410 8.01 4.13 2.44
CA SER A 410 7.36 3.45 3.57
C SER A 410 6.57 4.44 4.43
N MET A 411 7.12 5.63 4.71
CA MET A 411 6.41 6.71 5.43
C MET A 411 5.20 7.23 4.64
N ALA A 412 5.33 7.37 3.32
CA ALA A 412 4.25 7.90 2.46
C ALA A 412 3.00 7.01 2.43
N ALA A 413 3.09 5.75 2.81
CA ALA A 413 1.95 4.84 2.85
C ALA A 413 0.85 5.30 3.82
N ALA A 414 1.23 6.00 4.89
CA ALA A 414 0.31 6.53 5.90
C ALA A 414 0.13 8.06 5.85
N LEU A 415 0.59 8.69 4.81
CA LEU A 415 0.45 10.13 4.62
C LEU A 415 -0.45 10.39 3.42
N PRO A 416 -1.67 10.93 3.63
CA PRO A 416 -2.53 11.34 2.54
C PRO A 416 -1.79 12.28 1.57
N GLY A 417 -1.86 12.00 0.27
CA GLY A 417 -1.26 12.83 -0.77
C GLY A 417 0.28 12.79 -0.90
N ALA A 418 1.03 12.24 0.07
CA ALA A 418 2.49 12.31 0.11
C ALA A 418 3.22 11.70 -1.10
N ARG A 419 2.56 10.83 -1.86
CA ARG A 419 3.13 10.29 -3.11
C ARG A 419 3.52 11.40 -4.10
N GLY A 420 2.84 12.56 -4.08
CA GLY A 420 3.13 13.72 -4.90
C GLY A 420 4.52 14.31 -4.67
N LEU A 421 5.09 14.10 -3.49
CA LEU A 421 6.43 14.60 -3.15
C LEU A 421 7.56 13.81 -3.81
N PHE A 422 7.30 12.57 -4.29
CA PHE A 422 8.34 11.71 -4.84
C PHE A 422 8.76 12.04 -6.27
N SER A 423 7.96 12.77 -7.04
CA SER A 423 8.25 13.03 -8.46
C SER A 423 9.62 13.64 -8.67
N THR A 424 9.99 14.62 -7.84
CA THR A 424 11.31 15.28 -7.89
C THR A 424 12.45 14.37 -7.45
N LEU A 425 12.23 13.54 -6.41
CA LEU A 425 13.24 12.65 -5.87
C LEU A 425 13.54 11.48 -6.81
N GLN A 426 12.51 10.96 -7.49
CA GLN A 426 12.65 9.88 -8.46
C GLN A 426 13.32 10.34 -9.78
N ASP A 427 13.13 11.59 -10.16
CA ASP A 427 13.74 12.14 -11.38
C ASP A 427 15.26 12.10 -11.36
N VAL A 428 15.86 12.15 -10.18
CA VAL A 428 17.31 12.02 -9.99
C VAL A 428 17.83 10.69 -10.55
N LEU A 429 17.01 9.61 -10.45
CA LEU A 429 17.38 8.28 -10.94
C LEU A 429 17.29 8.13 -12.47
N LYS A 430 16.50 8.96 -13.16
CA LYS A 430 16.33 8.88 -14.61
C LYS A 430 17.59 9.21 -15.39
N ARG A 431 18.53 9.91 -14.78
CA ARG A 431 19.78 10.37 -15.40
C ARG A 431 20.87 9.29 -15.49
N LYS A 432 20.51 7.99 -15.40
CA LYS A 432 21.43 6.84 -15.53
C LYS A 432 22.79 7.07 -14.85
N ALA A 433 22.78 7.42 -13.57
CA ALA A 433 24.01 7.59 -12.81
C ALA A 433 24.59 6.21 -12.47
N ASN A 434 25.80 5.91 -12.92
CA ASN A 434 26.42 4.60 -12.70
C ASN A 434 26.76 4.32 -11.22
N SER A 435 27.09 5.33 -10.43
CA SER A 435 27.47 5.13 -9.02
C SER A 435 27.04 6.26 -8.07
N ARG A 436 26.87 7.48 -8.55
CA ARG A 436 26.54 8.66 -7.74
C ARG A 436 25.48 9.52 -8.39
N VAL A 437 24.52 9.99 -7.60
CA VAL A 437 23.46 10.92 -8.02
C VAL A 437 23.84 12.36 -7.71
N ARG A 438 23.45 13.30 -8.60
CA ARG A 438 23.60 14.75 -8.38
C ARG A 438 22.39 15.28 -7.63
N LEU A 439 22.62 15.96 -6.52
CA LEU A 439 21.59 16.58 -5.70
C LEU A 439 21.43 18.05 -6.10
N SER A 440 20.25 18.41 -6.57
CA SER A 440 19.91 19.79 -6.93
C SER A 440 19.15 20.46 -5.78
N ARG A 441 19.04 21.80 -5.83
CA ARG A 441 18.24 22.57 -4.87
C ARG A 441 16.80 22.03 -4.74
N ARG A 442 16.19 21.60 -5.84
CA ARG A 442 14.83 21.00 -5.86
C ARG A 442 14.72 19.73 -5.01
N VAL A 443 15.79 18.94 -4.99
CA VAL A 443 15.87 17.71 -4.15
C VAL A 443 15.85 18.10 -2.68
N PHE A 444 16.71 19.05 -2.27
CA PHE A 444 16.77 19.51 -0.88
C PHE A 444 15.46 20.11 -0.40
N ASP A 445 14.82 20.92 -1.25
CA ASP A 445 13.49 21.45 -0.92
C ASP A 445 12.46 20.33 -0.69
N SER A 446 12.53 19.22 -1.48
CA SER A 446 11.63 18.07 -1.27
C SER A 446 11.96 17.31 0.01
N LEU A 447 13.25 17.18 0.36
CA LEU A 447 13.66 16.57 1.63
C LEU A 447 13.24 17.44 2.82
N THR A 448 13.25 18.76 2.70
CA THR A 448 12.72 19.70 3.70
C THR A 448 11.23 19.50 3.93
N ASP A 449 10.44 19.29 2.85
CA ASP A 449 9.02 18.97 2.98
C ASP A 449 8.82 17.65 3.75
N PHE A 450 9.60 16.60 3.45
CA PHE A 450 9.51 15.34 4.19
C PHE A 450 9.92 15.48 5.65
N ARG A 451 10.93 16.31 5.96
CA ARG A 451 11.32 16.61 7.34
C ARG A 451 10.18 17.29 8.09
N ALA A 452 9.61 18.34 7.53
CA ALA A 452 8.48 19.05 8.12
C ALA A 452 7.27 18.13 8.35
N ILE A 453 7.00 17.21 7.43
CA ILE A 453 5.95 16.19 7.60
C ILE A 453 6.31 15.23 8.74
N ALA A 454 7.55 14.73 8.81
CA ALA A 454 8.01 13.85 9.89
C ALA A 454 7.87 14.53 11.27
N ASP A 455 8.25 15.82 11.37
CA ASP A 455 8.08 16.63 12.57
C ASP A 455 6.59 16.75 12.94
N SER A 456 5.74 17.02 11.94
CA SER A 456 4.31 17.16 12.17
C SER A 456 3.65 15.84 12.60
N LEU A 457 4.14 14.69 12.17
CA LEU A 457 3.59 13.39 12.58
C LEU A 457 3.79 13.09 14.06
N ARG A 458 4.86 13.60 14.66
CA ARG A 458 5.13 13.47 16.11
C ARG A 458 4.03 14.11 16.93
N ASN A 459 3.58 15.31 16.52
CA ASN A 459 2.64 16.14 17.26
C ASN A 459 1.18 15.95 16.78
N ARG A 460 1.01 15.58 15.51
CA ARG A 460 -0.29 15.40 14.84
C ARG A 460 -0.27 14.11 14.04
N PRO A 461 -0.45 12.94 14.69
CA PRO A 461 -0.47 11.66 14.02
C PRO A 461 -1.56 11.60 12.94
N THR A 462 -1.34 10.78 11.92
CA THR A 462 -2.37 10.53 10.90
C THR A 462 -3.53 9.75 11.51
N ARG A 463 -4.75 10.22 11.31
CA ARG A 463 -5.94 9.50 11.73
C ARG A 463 -6.40 8.50 10.66
N PHE A 464 -6.99 7.39 11.08
CA PHE A 464 -7.50 6.38 10.14
C PHE A 464 -8.51 6.99 9.15
N ARG A 465 -9.32 7.94 9.60
CA ARG A 465 -10.32 8.64 8.80
C ARG A 465 -9.73 9.57 7.72
N GLU A 466 -8.46 9.95 7.82
CA GLU A 466 -7.77 10.66 6.74
C GLU A 466 -7.38 9.75 5.57
N LEU A 467 -7.30 8.43 5.83
CA LEU A 467 -6.89 7.44 4.84
C LEU A 467 -8.07 6.68 4.24
N ILE A 468 -9.16 6.58 4.99
CA ILE A 468 -10.33 5.77 4.63
C ILE A 468 -11.57 6.67 4.60
N PRO A 469 -12.23 6.81 3.46
CA PRO A 469 -13.50 7.52 3.39
C PRO A 469 -14.58 6.76 4.15
N VAL A 470 -15.28 7.46 5.03
CA VAL A 470 -16.38 6.92 5.85
C VAL A 470 -17.59 7.82 5.75
N GLY A 471 -18.74 7.21 5.52
CA GLY A 471 -20.00 7.93 5.31
C GLY A 471 -20.10 8.58 3.95
N ASP A 472 -21.17 9.34 3.78
CA ASP A 472 -21.43 10.09 2.57
C ASP A 472 -20.52 11.31 2.47
N PRO A 473 -20.15 11.74 1.26
CA PRO A 473 -19.40 12.97 1.07
C PRO A 473 -20.15 14.17 1.66
N ILE A 474 -19.45 15.00 2.43
CA ILE A 474 -20.05 16.24 2.98
C ILE A 474 -20.20 17.34 1.93
N ALA A 475 -19.48 17.22 0.85
CA ALA A 475 -19.57 18.11 -0.30
C ALA A 475 -19.34 17.31 -1.60
N VAL A 476 -20.08 17.70 -2.61
CA VAL A 476 -20.00 17.17 -3.99
C VAL A 476 -19.74 18.35 -4.92
N GLY A 477 -18.74 18.25 -5.79
CA GLY A 477 -18.41 19.33 -6.70
C GLY A 477 -17.83 18.85 -8.02
N ALA A 478 -17.84 19.75 -8.98
CA ALA A 478 -17.21 19.55 -10.29
C ALA A 478 -16.36 20.76 -10.65
N CYS A 479 -15.24 20.52 -11.30
CA CYS A 479 -14.39 21.59 -11.82
C CYS A 479 -13.98 21.32 -13.26
N ASP A 480 -13.62 22.40 -13.94
CA ASP A 480 -13.10 22.42 -15.30
C ASP A 480 -11.99 23.46 -15.44
N ALA A 481 -11.11 23.28 -16.41
CA ALA A 481 -10.13 24.27 -16.79
C ALA A 481 -10.09 24.46 -18.31
N SER A 482 -10.22 25.70 -18.74
CA SER A 482 -10.06 26.16 -20.11
C SER A 482 -8.67 26.76 -20.32
N GLN A 483 -8.35 27.15 -21.55
CA GLN A 483 -7.16 27.92 -21.86
C GLN A 483 -7.11 29.25 -21.08
N ARG A 484 -8.26 29.89 -20.89
CA ARG A 484 -8.37 31.24 -20.28
C ARG A 484 -8.41 31.19 -18.76
N GLY A 485 -9.03 30.18 -18.17
CA GLY A 485 -9.16 30.11 -16.72
C GLY A 485 -9.67 28.78 -16.22
N MET A 486 -9.90 28.71 -14.93
CA MET A 486 -10.42 27.54 -14.23
C MET A 486 -11.65 27.94 -13.39
N GLY A 487 -12.56 26.99 -13.18
CA GLY A 487 -13.77 27.23 -12.42
C GLY A 487 -14.45 25.95 -11.97
N GLY A 488 -15.51 26.09 -11.19
CA GLY A 488 -16.25 24.92 -10.73
C GLY A 488 -17.36 25.27 -9.75
N VAL A 489 -18.04 24.23 -9.31
CA VAL A 489 -19.21 24.33 -8.45
C VAL A 489 -19.15 23.36 -7.28
N TRP A 490 -19.65 23.77 -6.13
CA TRP A 490 -19.78 22.94 -4.94
C TRP A 490 -21.20 22.92 -4.40
N PHE A 491 -21.62 21.74 -3.99
CA PHE A 491 -22.82 21.50 -3.21
C PHE A 491 -22.39 20.85 -1.88
N ALA A 492 -22.65 21.53 -0.78
CA ALA A 492 -22.30 21.06 0.56
C ALA A 492 -23.51 21.22 1.48
N ALA A 493 -23.71 20.26 2.38
CA ALA A 493 -24.79 20.32 3.34
C ALA A 493 -24.70 21.57 4.22
N GLY A 494 -25.79 22.32 4.32
CA GLY A 494 -25.86 23.55 5.14
C GLY A 494 -25.23 24.80 4.50
N LEU A 495 -24.76 24.71 3.25
CA LEU A 495 -24.31 25.87 2.48
C LEU A 495 -25.20 26.08 1.24
N PRO A 496 -25.37 27.32 0.77
CA PRO A 496 -25.91 27.57 -0.55
C PRO A 496 -24.99 26.98 -1.63
N PRO A 497 -25.47 26.70 -2.83
CA PRO A 497 -24.63 26.23 -3.93
C PRO A 497 -23.57 27.28 -4.25
N LEU A 498 -22.31 26.82 -4.40
CA LEU A 498 -21.16 27.69 -4.62
C LEU A 498 -20.71 27.58 -6.07
N VAL A 499 -20.43 28.72 -6.68
CA VAL A 499 -19.68 28.80 -7.94
C VAL A 499 -18.39 29.60 -7.69
N TRP A 500 -17.32 29.21 -8.36
CA TRP A 500 -16.03 29.93 -8.29
C TRP A 500 -15.36 29.93 -9.66
N ARG A 501 -14.51 30.92 -9.89
CA ARG A 501 -13.67 30.97 -11.08
C ARG A 501 -12.38 31.76 -10.82
N SER A 502 -11.35 31.52 -11.62
CA SER A 502 -10.10 32.25 -11.58
C SER A 502 -9.45 32.26 -12.98
N GLU A 503 -9.18 33.44 -13.52
CA GLU A 503 -8.52 33.61 -14.82
C GLU A 503 -7.02 33.33 -14.69
N PHE A 504 -6.45 32.65 -15.70
CA PHE A 504 -5.00 32.45 -15.79
C PHE A 504 -4.33 33.72 -16.33
N PRO A 505 -3.18 34.11 -15.78
CA PRO A 505 -2.42 35.23 -16.33
C PRO A 505 -1.94 34.93 -17.76
N PRO A 506 -1.74 35.96 -18.59
CA PRO A 506 -1.31 35.80 -19.99
C PRO A 506 -0.02 34.97 -20.18
N ALA A 507 0.87 34.96 -19.19
CA ALA A 507 2.09 34.16 -19.22
C ALA A 507 1.79 32.64 -19.19
N ILE A 508 0.78 32.20 -18.43
CA ILE A 508 0.33 30.81 -18.39
C ILE A 508 -0.35 30.45 -19.71
N GLN A 509 -1.27 31.30 -20.18
CA GLN A 509 -2.00 31.09 -21.44
C GLN A 509 -1.04 30.91 -22.62
N ARG A 510 0.01 31.76 -22.74
CA ARG A 510 1.05 31.66 -23.77
C ARG A 510 1.94 30.43 -23.63
N SER A 511 2.04 29.83 -22.47
CA SER A 511 2.85 28.63 -22.23
C SER A 511 2.09 27.31 -22.50
N LEU A 512 0.82 27.38 -22.86
CA LEU A 512 -0.01 26.21 -23.15
C LEU A 512 0.41 25.55 -24.46
N VAL A 513 0.46 24.23 -24.46
CA VAL A 513 0.66 23.41 -25.66
C VAL A 513 -0.65 23.41 -26.46
N THR A 514 -0.64 23.99 -27.65
CA THR A 514 -1.75 24.06 -28.59
C THR A 514 -1.29 23.66 -30.00
N SER A 515 -2.22 23.59 -30.96
CA SER A 515 -1.87 23.42 -32.38
C SER A 515 -0.85 24.48 -32.84
N ASP A 516 -1.03 25.72 -32.37
CA ASP A 516 -0.27 26.90 -32.74
C ASP A 516 1.00 27.11 -31.89
N ASN A 517 1.05 26.45 -30.71
CA ASN A 517 2.19 26.50 -29.80
C ASN A 517 2.63 25.09 -29.38
N ARG A 518 3.24 24.33 -30.27
CA ARG A 518 3.76 22.99 -30.03
C ARG A 518 4.95 22.95 -29.05
N THR A 519 5.61 24.06 -28.83
CA THR A 519 6.74 24.22 -27.89
C THR A 519 6.31 24.65 -26.50
N GLY A 520 5.01 24.77 -26.24
CA GLY A 520 4.46 25.05 -24.93
C GLY A 520 4.94 24.08 -23.87
N THR A 521 4.93 24.51 -22.63
CA THR A 521 5.45 23.72 -21.48
C THR A 521 4.37 23.26 -20.49
N ILE A 522 3.13 23.67 -20.71
CA ILE A 522 1.95 23.38 -19.87
C ILE A 522 0.93 22.68 -20.76
N SER A 523 0.40 21.55 -20.34
CA SER A 523 -0.69 20.86 -21.02
C SER A 523 -2.04 21.24 -20.43
N ILE A 524 -3.13 21.01 -21.16
CA ILE A 524 -4.50 21.20 -20.63
C ILE A 524 -4.73 20.35 -19.37
N SER A 525 -4.17 19.12 -19.31
CA SER A 525 -4.27 18.29 -18.11
C SER A 525 -3.52 18.86 -16.91
N ASP A 526 -2.50 19.70 -17.11
CA ASP A 526 -1.84 20.43 -16.03
C ASP A 526 -2.75 21.57 -15.52
N LEU A 527 -3.49 22.24 -16.41
CA LEU A 527 -4.49 23.25 -16.02
C LEU A 527 -5.66 22.62 -15.25
N GLU A 528 -6.13 21.47 -15.70
CA GLU A 528 -7.18 20.68 -15.02
C GLU A 528 -6.75 20.25 -13.61
N LEU A 529 -5.50 19.81 -13.45
CA LEU A 529 -4.97 19.49 -12.14
C LEU A 529 -4.87 20.74 -11.24
N ALA A 530 -4.50 21.88 -11.82
CA ALA A 530 -4.48 23.17 -11.13
C ALA A 530 -5.90 23.57 -10.67
N GLY A 531 -6.88 23.44 -11.54
CA GLY A 531 -8.31 23.62 -11.24
C GLY A 531 -8.77 22.71 -10.09
N THR A 532 -8.42 21.43 -10.16
CA THR A 532 -8.76 20.48 -9.08
C THR A 532 -8.20 20.89 -7.71
N ILE A 533 -6.99 21.46 -7.65
CA ILE A 533 -6.38 21.91 -6.39
C ILE A 533 -7.06 23.19 -5.89
N ALA A 534 -7.28 24.16 -6.77
CA ALA A 534 -7.98 25.39 -6.46
C ALA A 534 -9.41 25.11 -5.94
N HIS A 535 -10.10 24.17 -6.60
CA HIS A 535 -11.44 23.72 -6.23
C HIS A 535 -11.52 23.19 -4.79
N LYS A 536 -10.54 22.40 -4.35
CA LYS A 536 -10.42 21.93 -2.96
C LYS A 536 -10.18 23.07 -1.97
N ASP A 537 -9.39 24.06 -2.35
CA ASP A 537 -9.08 25.21 -1.47
C ASP A 537 -10.31 26.11 -1.27
N VAL A 538 -11.07 26.33 -2.33
CA VAL A 538 -12.34 27.05 -2.25
C VAL A 538 -13.28 26.38 -1.26
N LEU A 539 -13.45 25.05 -1.35
CA LEU A 539 -14.25 24.31 -0.38
C LEU A 539 -13.73 24.41 1.04
N ALA A 540 -12.42 24.25 1.24
CA ALA A 540 -11.81 24.26 2.55
C ALA A 540 -11.95 25.62 3.27
N HIS A 541 -12.10 26.72 2.53
CA HIS A 541 -12.38 28.04 3.08
C HIS A 541 -13.88 28.29 3.30
N ALA A 542 -14.73 27.75 2.43
CA ALA A 542 -16.18 27.87 2.59
C ALA A 542 -16.74 26.95 3.69
N LEU A 543 -16.10 25.79 3.92
CA LEU A 543 -16.55 24.75 4.85
C LEU A 543 -15.42 24.39 5.84
N PRO A 544 -15.30 25.07 7.01
CA PRO A 544 -14.21 24.83 7.96
C PRO A 544 -14.14 23.40 8.53
N CYS A 545 -15.21 22.62 8.46
CA CYS A 545 -15.32 21.28 9.04
C CYS A 545 -14.94 20.14 8.08
N VAL A 546 -14.12 20.38 7.06
CA VAL A 546 -13.74 19.37 6.04
C VAL A 546 -12.79 18.28 6.57
N ALA A 547 -12.14 18.50 7.72
CA ALA A 547 -11.14 17.59 8.25
C ALA A 547 -11.72 16.19 8.52
N GLU A 548 -11.00 15.15 8.05
CA GLU A 548 -11.38 13.74 8.20
C GLU A 548 -12.71 13.36 7.51
N ARG A 549 -13.21 14.23 6.63
CA ARG A 549 -14.47 14.02 5.90
C ARG A 549 -14.23 13.67 4.43
N PRO A 550 -15.03 12.76 3.88
CA PRO A 550 -15.00 12.51 2.44
C PRO A 550 -15.59 13.70 1.68
N ILE A 551 -14.90 14.09 0.61
CA ILE A 551 -15.38 15.05 -0.39
C ILE A 551 -15.33 14.38 -1.77
N TRP A 552 -16.33 14.60 -2.59
CA TRP A 552 -16.42 14.02 -3.92
C TRP A 552 -16.18 15.09 -5.00
N LEU A 553 -15.24 14.79 -5.90
CA LEU A 553 -14.81 15.70 -6.96
C LEU A 553 -14.98 15.04 -8.32
N ALA A 554 -15.74 15.67 -9.20
CA ALA A 554 -15.88 15.28 -10.59
C ALA A 554 -15.02 16.15 -11.50
N GLY A 555 -14.53 15.57 -12.59
CA GLY A 555 -13.84 16.26 -13.66
C GLY A 555 -13.88 15.44 -14.94
N ASP A 556 -13.67 16.06 -16.09
CA ASP A 556 -13.74 15.38 -17.38
C ASP A 556 -12.38 14.99 -17.97
N ASN A 557 -11.27 15.37 -17.29
CA ASN A 557 -9.93 15.00 -17.71
C ASN A 557 -9.40 13.78 -16.97
N ARG A 558 -9.43 12.61 -17.62
CA ARG A 558 -8.97 11.32 -17.04
C ARG A 558 -7.53 11.35 -16.55
N ALA A 559 -6.65 12.11 -17.21
CA ALA A 559 -5.22 12.18 -16.85
C ALA A 559 -5.02 12.96 -15.54
N SER A 560 -5.64 14.13 -15.40
CA SER A 560 -5.56 14.96 -14.18
C SER A 560 -6.15 14.22 -12.97
N LEU A 561 -7.30 13.58 -13.13
CA LEU A 561 -7.95 12.77 -12.09
C LEU A 561 -7.08 11.57 -11.68
N ALA A 562 -6.47 10.87 -12.65
CA ALA A 562 -5.56 9.77 -12.35
C ALA A 562 -4.32 10.24 -11.59
N TRP A 563 -3.74 11.41 -11.92
CA TRP A 563 -2.63 11.99 -11.16
C TRP A 563 -3.03 12.41 -9.76
N ALA A 564 -4.18 13.07 -9.62
CA ALA A 564 -4.71 13.48 -8.31
C ALA A 564 -5.00 12.27 -7.41
N THR A 565 -5.61 11.20 -7.95
CA THR A 565 -5.94 9.96 -7.22
C THR A 565 -4.68 9.16 -6.84
N LYS A 566 -3.75 8.98 -7.79
CA LYS A 566 -2.49 8.25 -7.54
C LYS A 566 -1.51 9.08 -6.72
N GLY A 567 -1.66 10.41 -6.70
CA GLY A 567 -0.72 11.33 -6.09
C GLY A 567 0.67 11.28 -6.73
N SER A 568 0.80 10.84 -7.99
CA SER A 568 2.11 10.66 -8.64
C SER A 568 2.03 10.92 -10.14
N ALA A 569 3.11 11.46 -10.70
CA ALA A 569 3.30 11.65 -12.13
C ALA A 569 4.73 11.28 -12.52
N THR A 570 4.92 10.87 -13.78
CA THR A 570 6.20 10.35 -14.30
C THR A 570 7.19 11.43 -14.73
N SER A 571 6.82 12.71 -14.70
CA SER A 571 7.63 13.81 -15.19
C SER A 571 7.82 14.93 -14.16
N THR A 572 8.88 15.73 -14.31
CA THR A 572 9.19 16.92 -13.50
C THR A 572 8.63 18.22 -14.11
N THR A 573 7.59 18.12 -14.91
CA THR A 573 6.84 19.25 -15.46
C THR A 573 6.00 19.95 -14.40
N ALA A 574 5.16 20.91 -14.77
CA ALA A 574 4.25 21.64 -13.90
C ALA A 574 3.47 20.73 -12.93
N ARG A 575 3.06 19.55 -13.40
CA ARG A 575 2.32 18.56 -12.57
C ARG A 575 3.05 18.10 -11.32
N ALA A 576 4.37 18.01 -11.32
CA ALA A 576 5.14 17.63 -10.12
C ALA A 576 5.03 18.70 -9.02
N TYR A 577 4.99 19.97 -9.38
CA TYR A 577 4.81 21.08 -8.46
C TYR A 577 3.37 21.17 -7.96
N LEU A 578 2.41 20.96 -8.85
CA LEU A 578 1.00 20.88 -8.50
C LEU A 578 0.72 19.72 -7.54
N LEU A 579 1.26 18.53 -7.80
CA LEU A 579 1.08 17.37 -6.89
C LEU A 579 1.73 17.60 -5.53
N ARG A 580 2.87 18.31 -5.48
CA ARG A 580 3.45 18.77 -4.23
C ARG A 580 2.50 19.72 -3.47
N LEU A 581 1.96 20.70 -4.16
CA LEU A 581 0.98 21.64 -3.59
C LEU A 581 -0.25 20.88 -3.07
N ASN A 582 -0.79 19.94 -3.86
CA ASN A 582 -1.91 19.09 -3.46
C ASN A 582 -1.60 18.26 -2.19
N ALA A 583 -0.39 17.70 -2.08
CA ALA A 583 0.01 16.93 -0.91
C ALA A 583 0.02 17.77 0.37
N LEU A 584 0.60 18.98 0.29
CA LEU A 584 0.65 19.92 1.42
C LEU A 584 -0.75 20.44 1.78
N HIS A 585 -1.57 20.73 0.78
CA HIS A 585 -2.96 21.14 0.95
C HIS A 585 -3.77 20.05 1.67
N GLN A 586 -3.71 18.82 1.19
CA GLN A 586 -4.42 17.71 1.83
C GLN A 586 -3.91 17.46 3.26
N ARG A 587 -2.61 17.58 3.50
CA ARG A 587 -2.05 17.46 4.87
C ARG A 587 -2.55 18.57 5.79
N ARG A 588 -2.72 19.80 5.31
CA ARG A 588 -3.20 20.94 6.09
C ARG A 588 -4.66 20.79 6.46
N PHE A 589 -5.51 20.49 5.49
CA PHE A 589 -6.98 20.47 5.66
C PHE A 589 -7.54 19.09 6.01
N ARG A 590 -6.78 17.99 5.81
CA ARG A 590 -7.07 16.63 6.26
C ARG A 590 -8.36 16.02 5.71
N TYR A 591 -8.92 16.53 4.61
CA TYR A 591 -10.07 15.93 3.92
C TYR A 591 -9.69 14.65 3.19
N VAL A 592 -10.69 13.82 2.87
CA VAL A 592 -10.52 12.56 2.12
C VAL A 592 -11.11 12.72 0.72
N PRO A 593 -10.30 13.01 -0.31
CA PRO A 593 -10.83 13.25 -1.65
C PRO A 593 -11.21 11.95 -2.33
N GLN A 594 -12.38 11.93 -2.96
CA GLN A 594 -12.82 10.91 -3.90
C GLN A 594 -12.94 11.58 -5.28
N HIS A 595 -12.16 11.08 -6.24
CA HIS A 595 -12.15 11.64 -7.59
C HIS A 595 -12.90 10.70 -8.53
N ASP A 596 -13.80 11.27 -9.34
CA ASP A 596 -14.55 10.51 -10.33
C ASP A 596 -14.56 11.22 -11.68
N TYR A 597 -14.83 10.45 -12.73
CA TYR A 597 -14.88 10.96 -14.09
C TYR A 597 -16.33 11.29 -14.49
N ILE A 598 -16.52 12.50 -14.97
CA ILE A 598 -17.76 12.93 -15.61
C ILE A 598 -17.50 13.22 -17.09
N ALA A 599 -18.42 12.88 -17.99
CA ALA A 599 -18.26 13.23 -19.41
C ALA A 599 -18.37 14.75 -19.59
N GLY A 600 -17.52 15.37 -20.44
CA GLY A 600 -17.52 16.81 -20.64
C GLY A 600 -18.90 17.39 -20.97
N LYS A 601 -19.70 16.68 -21.79
CA LYS A 601 -21.10 17.06 -22.06
C LYS A 601 -22.02 17.10 -20.82
N ALA A 602 -21.63 16.51 -19.73
CA ALA A 602 -22.36 16.53 -18.46
C ALA A 602 -21.73 17.48 -17.43
N ASN A 603 -20.54 18.04 -17.70
CA ASN A 603 -19.82 18.97 -16.83
C ASN A 603 -20.18 20.44 -17.09
N VAL A 604 -21.42 20.70 -17.53
CA VAL A 604 -21.86 22.01 -18.05
C VAL A 604 -21.69 23.18 -17.08
N MET A 605 -21.96 22.99 -15.78
CA MET A 605 -21.85 24.04 -14.79
C MET A 605 -20.38 24.46 -14.56
N ALA A 606 -19.47 23.48 -14.50
CA ALA A 606 -18.05 23.77 -14.34
C ALA A 606 -17.44 24.34 -15.64
N ASP A 607 -17.89 23.88 -16.81
CA ASP A 607 -17.52 24.40 -18.11
C ASP A 607 -17.93 25.89 -18.24
N ASP A 608 -19.17 26.26 -17.89
CA ASP A 608 -19.61 27.65 -17.83
C ASP A 608 -18.77 28.48 -16.87
N ALA A 609 -18.50 27.99 -15.66
CA ALA A 609 -17.66 28.70 -14.68
C ALA A 609 -16.24 28.94 -15.21
N SER A 610 -15.65 28.01 -15.99
CA SER A 610 -14.27 28.11 -16.52
C SER A 610 -14.16 28.90 -17.82
N ARG A 611 -15.28 29.12 -18.59
CA ARG A 611 -15.25 29.66 -19.94
C ARG A 611 -16.00 30.98 -20.12
N ARG A 612 -17.06 31.26 -19.32
CA ARG A 612 -17.89 32.47 -19.49
C ARG A 612 -17.19 33.75 -18.95
N TRP A 613 -16.02 34.05 -19.52
CA TRP A 613 -15.27 35.27 -19.21
C TRP A 613 -15.78 36.52 -19.90
N ASP A 614 -16.79 36.38 -20.74
CA ASP A 614 -17.64 37.43 -21.30
C ASP A 614 -18.57 38.08 -20.26
N LEU A 615 -18.88 37.35 -19.20
CA LEU A 615 -19.77 37.79 -18.11
C LEU A 615 -18.98 38.36 -16.93
N SER A 616 -19.49 39.47 -16.36
CA SER A 616 -19.05 39.91 -15.03
C SER A 616 -19.40 38.89 -13.95
N ASP A 617 -18.87 38.99 -12.75
CA ASP A 617 -19.23 38.07 -11.64
C ASP A 617 -20.72 38.15 -11.28
N ALA A 618 -21.31 39.33 -11.29
CA ALA A 618 -22.74 39.50 -11.07
C ALA A 618 -23.61 38.88 -12.20
N ALA A 619 -23.20 39.07 -13.44
CA ALA A 619 -23.88 38.47 -14.59
C ALA A 619 -23.75 36.96 -14.62
N LEU A 620 -22.61 36.41 -14.18
CA LEU A 620 -22.39 34.97 -14.00
C LEU A 620 -23.35 34.39 -12.94
N LEU A 621 -23.51 35.03 -11.80
CA LEU A 621 -24.47 34.61 -10.77
C LEU A 621 -25.89 34.65 -11.28
N THR A 622 -26.28 35.71 -12.03
CA THR A 622 -27.60 35.77 -12.68
C THR A 622 -27.80 34.62 -13.65
N HIS A 623 -26.79 34.32 -14.47
CA HIS A 623 -26.81 33.17 -15.38
C HIS A 623 -26.95 31.85 -14.61
N PHE A 624 -26.19 31.64 -13.53
CA PHE A 624 -26.28 30.40 -12.73
C PHE A 624 -27.65 30.25 -12.07
N ASN A 625 -28.23 31.32 -11.52
CA ASN A 625 -29.53 31.29 -10.90
C ASN A 625 -30.67 31.00 -11.92
N SER A 626 -30.52 31.46 -13.18
CA SER A 626 -31.51 31.23 -14.23
C SER A 626 -31.37 29.87 -14.92
N SER A 627 -30.14 29.47 -15.23
CA SER A 627 -29.83 28.24 -16.00
C SER A 627 -29.70 26.98 -15.15
N TYR A 628 -29.35 27.12 -13.89
CA TYR A 628 -29.12 26.03 -12.94
C TYR A 628 -29.84 26.29 -11.61
N PRO A 629 -31.16 26.47 -11.60
CA PRO A 629 -31.90 26.81 -10.39
C PRO A 629 -31.76 25.74 -9.31
N GLN A 630 -31.60 26.19 -8.07
CA GLN A 630 -31.47 25.36 -6.87
C GLN A 630 -32.43 25.88 -5.79
N ASP A 631 -32.62 25.12 -4.71
CA ASP A 631 -33.46 25.52 -3.58
C ASP A 631 -33.01 26.84 -2.92
N SER A 632 -31.78 27.22 -3.09
CA SER A 632 -31.19 28.49 -2.64
C SER A 632 -30.37 29.14 -3.76
N LEU A 633 -30.19 30.45 -3.68
CA LEU A 633 -29.43 31.20 -4.69
C LEU A 633 -27.96 30.81 -4.68
N TRP A 634 -27.38 30.78 -5.87
CA TRP A 634 -25.93 30.59 -6.04
C TRP A 634 -25.12 31.72 -5.41
N THR A 635 -24.03 31.38 -4.81
CA THR A 635 -23.07 32.32 -4.27
C THR A 635 -21.69 32.17 -4.93
N LEU A 636 -21.03 33.30 -5.21
CA LEU A 636 -19.69 33.31 -5.76
C LEU A 636 -18.68 33.26 -4.60
N GLN A 637 -17.85 32.22 -4.57
CA GLN A 637 -16.79 32.07 -3.60
C GLN A 637 -15.45 32.39 -4.28
N PRO A 638 -14.73 33.46 -3.87
CA PRO A 638 -13.47 33.80 -4.50
C PRO A 638 -12.37 32.79 -4.13
N LEU A 639 -11.50 32.48 -5.09
CA LEU A 639 -10.26 31.73 -4.80
C LEU A 639 -9.29 32.65 -4.04
N PRO A 640 -8.81 32.27 -2.83
CA PRO A 640 -7.85 33.06 -2.08
C PRO A 640 -6.61 33.41 -2.88
N ASN A 641 -6.17 34.68 -2.85
CA ASN A 641 -5.03 35.17 -3.61
C ASN A 641 -3.73 34.39 -3.35
N ALA A 642 -3.51 33.95 -2.12
CA ALA A 642 -2.35 33.14 -1.75
C ALA A 642 -2.35 31.78 -2.49
N MET A 643 -3.52 31.13 -2.59
CA MET A 643 -3.66 29.86 -3.33
C MET A 643 -3.59 30.10 -4.83
N ARG A 644 -4.23 31.13 -5.35
CA ARG A 644 -4.11 31.52 -6.77
C ARG A 644 -2.64 31.69 -7.17
N SER A 645 -1.87 32.43 -6.38
CA SER A 645 -0.44 32.65 -6.61
C SER A 645 0.37 31.34 -6.53
N ALA A 646 0.04 30.45 -5.59
CA ALA A 646 0.72 29.16 -5.47
C ALA A 646 0.43 28.20 -6.65
N VAL A 647 -0.81 28.18 -7.13
CA VAL A 647 -1.21 27.39 -8.30
C VAL A 647 -0.49 27.92 -9.56
N ILE A 648 -0.51 29.23 -9.79
CA ILE A 648 0.19 29.88 -10.92
C ILE A 648 1.69 29.64 -10.82
N GLY A 649 2.28 29.81 -9.64
CA GLY A 649 3.69 29.53 -9.40
C GLY A 649 4.03 28.05 -9.68
N SER A 650 3.16 27.10 -9.29
CA SER A 650 3.36 25.69 -9.58
C SER A 650 3.29 25.38 -11.07
N LEU A 651 2.38 25.98 -11.82
CA LEU A 651 2.31 25.90 -13.28
C LEU A 651 3.59 26.44 -13.93
N SER A 652 4.15 27.52 -13.38
CA SER A 652 5.44 28.13 -13.81
C SER A 652 6.66 27.40 -13.22
N ARG A 653 6.49 26.24 -12.57
CA ARG A 653 7.55 25.45 -11.92
C ARG A 653 8.28 26.19 -10.79
N GLN A 654 7.62 27.13 -10.15
CA GLN A 654 8.08 27.80 -8.94
C GLN A 654 7.61 27.04 -7.69
N ARG A 655 8.36 27.15 -6.61
CA ARG A 655 8.11 26.39 -5.38
C ARG A 655 7.45 27.21 -4.25
N SER A 656 6.84 28.33 -4.58
CA SER A 656 6.11 29.13 -3.61
C SER A 656 5.00 28.28 -2.91
N ILE A 657 4.96 28.33 -1.60
CA ILE A 657 3.90 27.72 -0.79
C ILE A 657 3.26 28.83 -0.01
N PRO A 658 1.92 28.92 0.00
CA PRO A 658 1.21 29.87 0.87
C PRO A 658 1.58 29.62 2.34
N ALA A 659 1.67 30.67 3.12
CA ALA A 659 1.92 30.57 4.55
C ALA A 659 0.86 29.69 5.25
N SER A 660 -0.39 29.73 4.77
CA SER A 660 -1.51 28.92 5.24
C SER A 660 -1.32 27.42 5.05
N LEU A 661 -0.48 26.98 4.10
CA LEU A 661 -0.15 25.57 3.85
C LEU A 661 1.16 25.13 4.50
N ARG A 662 1.85 25.97 5.22
CA ARG A 662 3.02 25.56 6.00
C ARG A 662 2.56 24.54 7.03
N ILE A 663 3.33 23.46 7.14
CA ILE A 663 3.03 22.40 8.09
C ILE A 663 3.26 22.94 9.49
N ASP A 664 2.19 22.97 10.29
CA ASP A 664 2.25 23.36 11.67
C ASP A 664 2.88 22.23 12.49
N THR A 665 4.01 22.53 13.12
CA THR A 665 4.74 21.59 13.98
C THR A 665 4.40 21.81 15.46
N THR A 666 3.51 22.75 15.78
CA THR A 666 3.11 23.06 17.16
C THR A 666 2.38 21.86 17.78
N PRO A 667 2.72 21.41 18.99
CA PRO A 667 2.00 20.37 19.69
C PRO A 667 0.52 20.75 19.87
N LEU A 668 -0.38 19.77 19.68
CA LEU A 668 -1.77 19.97 20.09
C LEU A 668 -1.80 20.17 21.61
N PRO A 669 -2.61 21.10 22.13
CA PRO A 669 -2.79 21.24 23.58
C PRO A 669 -3.27 19.91 24.15
N VAL A 670 -2.56 19.40 25.15
CA VAL A 670 -2.92 18.17 25.86
C VAL A 670 -4.23 18.45 26.61
N PRO A 671 -5.32 17.72 26.39
CA PRO A 671 -6.52 17.88 27.19
C PRO A 671 -6.23 17.38 28.62
N GLY A 672 -6.19 18.29 29.58
CA GLY A 672 -6.23 17.96 30.99
C GLY A 672 -4.89 18.02 31.76
N GLY A 673 -4.43 19.19 32.06
CA GLY A 673 -3.62 19.52 33.24
C GLY A 673 -4.26 20.72 33.90
N SER A 674 -4.85 20.53 35.08
CA SER A 674 -5.34 21.62 35.91
C SER A 674 -4.17 22.47 36.36
N GLY A 675 -3.97 23.58 35.70
CA GLY A 675 -3.03 24.62 36.09
C GLY A 675 -3.71 25.99 35.99
N ASN A 676 -3.92 26.61 37.12
CA ASN A 676 -4.39 28.01 37.23
C ASN A 676 -3.46 28.94 36.44
N GLY A 677 -3.96 29.56 35.41
CA GLY A 677 -3.29 30.59 34.64
C GLY A 677 -4.28 31.29 33.73
N SER A 678 -4.48 32.56 33.98
CA SER A 678 -5.37 33.51 33.32
C SER A 678 -5.48 33.34 31.81
N ALA A 679 -6.72 33.17 31.32
CA ALA A 679 -7.08 33.03 29.93
C ALA A 679 -6.98 34.36 29.16
N PRO A 680 -6.46 34.36 27.92
CA PRO A 680 -6.75 35.43 26.97
C PRO A 680 -8.13 35.20 26.31
N PRO A 681 -8.78 36.22 25.75
CA PRO A 681 -10.21 36.22 25.47
C PRO A 681 -10.56 35.23 24.33
N SER A 682 -11.60 34.45 24.59
CA SER A 682 -12.19 33.46 23.71
C SER A 682 -12.82 34.07 22.46
N ALA A 683 -12.34 33.65 21.30
CA ALA A 683 -13.17 33.68 20.09
C ALA A 683 -14.21 32.56 20.24
N SER A 684 -15.45 32.93 20.49
CA SER A 684 -16.59 32.03 20.66
C SER A 684 -16.86 31.27 19.38
N ALA A 685 -16.48 30.00 19.33
CA ALA A 685 -17.06 29.02 18.39
C ALA A 685 -18.50 28.73 18.87
N ARG A 686 -19.47 29.32 18.26
CA ARG A 686 -20.88 28.97 18.47
C ARG A 686 -21.08 27.54 17.93
N ILE A 687 -21.35 26.64 18.84
CA ILE A 687 -21.90 25.31 18.53
C ILE A 687 -23.30 25.54 17.97
N CYS A 688 -23.49 25.26 16.69
CA CYS A 688 -24.81 25.29 16.06
C CYS A 688 -25.52 23.98 16.36
N THR A 689 -26.25 23.93 17.48
CA THR A 689 -27.26 22.91 17.74
C THR A 689 -28.60 23.43 17.26
N THR A 690 -29.05 23.01 16.10
CA THR A 690 -30.47 23.05 15.75
C THR A 690 -30.85 21.71 15.11
N SER A 691 -31.47 20.89 15.96
CA SER A 691 -32.27 19.75 15.54
C SER A 691 -33.52 20.24 14.84
N ARG A 692 -33.68 19.91 13.57
CA ARG A 692 -35.00 19.64 12.95
C ARG A 692 -34.80 18.54 11.91
N ALA A 693 -35.32 17.39 12.27
CA ALA A 693 -35.50 16.27 11.37
C ALA A 693 -36.57 16.62 10.33
N THR A 694 -36.20 16.73 9.09
CA THR A 694 -37.13 16.62 7.98
C THR A 694 -37.02 15.21 7.43
N THR A 695 -38.02 14.40 7.79
CA THR A 695 -38.27 13.06 7.26
C THR A 695 -38.70 13.19 5.79
N PHE A 696 -37.93 12.55 4.90
CA PHE A 696 -38.38 12.23 3.55
C PHE A 696 -38.87 10.79 3.51
N PRO A 697 -40.06 10.50 2.93
CA PRO A 697 -40.56 9.15 2.85
C PRO A 697 -39.97 8.45 1.61
N PHE A 698 -39.24 7.37 1.82
CA PHE A 698 -39.02 6.36 0.78
C PHE A 698 -39.44 5.00 1.32
N SER A 699 -40.54 4.51 0.76
CA SER A 699 -40.99 3.13 0.90
C SER A 699 -40.12 2.22 0.05
N CYS A 700 -39.44 1.28 0.69
CA CYS A 700 -38.72 0.21 -0.01
C CYS A 700 -39.52 -1.08 0.18
N SER A 701 -40.05 -1.62 -0.90
CA SER A 701 -40.67 -2.94 -0.93
C SER A 701 -39.57 -4.02 -0.95
N SER A 702 -39.70 -4.94 0.00
CA SER A 702 -38.89 -6.15 0.11
C SER A 702 -39.09 -7.08 -1.10
N ARG A 703 -38.00 -7.54 -1.70
CA ARG A 703 -37.95 -8.82 -2.43
C ARG A 703 -36.73 -9.58 -1.99
N ASN A 704 -36.99 -10.77 -1.48
CA ASN A 704 -36.03 -11.82 -1.14
C ASN A 704 -35.28 -12.33 -2.36
N GLY A 705 -34.02 -12.68 -2.18
CA GLY A 705 -33.38 -13.67 -3.04
C GLY A 705 -31.91 -13.42 -3.37
N THR A 706 -31.05 -14.29 -2.83
CA THR A 706 -29.83 -14.89 -3.36
C THR A 706 -28.57 -14.01 -3.56
N ASP A 707 -27.54 -14.48 -2.85
CA ASP A 707 -26.07 -14.34 -3.00
C ASP A 707 -25.44 -12.98 -3.38
N PRO A 708 -24.58 -12.45 -2.54
CA PRO A 708 -23.71 -11.34 -2.92
C PRO A 708 -22.42 -11.87 -3.57
N ALA A 709 -22.30 -11.62 -4.86
CA ALA A 709 -21.04 -11.61 -5.59
C ALA A 709 -20.02 -10.66 -4.93
N PRO A 710 -18.70 -10.83 -5.18
CA PRO A 710 -17.66 -9.96 -4.61
C PRO A 710 -17.95 -8.52 -5.00
N LEU A 711 -17.94 -7.64 -4.00
CA LEU A 711 -18.22 -6.21 -4.13
C LEU A 711 -17.37 -5.58 -5.25
N PRO A 712 -17.99 -5.04 -6.29
CA PRO A 712 -17.31 -4.11 -7.18
C PRO A 712 -16.92 -2.86 -6.38
N LEU A 713 -15.85 -2.22 -6.79
CA LEU A 713 -15.47 -0.87 -6.37
C LEU A 713 -16.75 -0.02 -6.30
N ALA A 714 -17.00 0.60 -5.14
CA ALA A 714 -18.20 1.33 -4.83
C ALA A 714 -18.68 2.14 -6.03
N THR A 715 -19.76 1.70 -6.62
CA THR A 715 -20.58 2.55 -7.50
C THR A 715 -21.25 3.55 -6.58
N SER A 716 -21.03 4.84 -6.91
CA SER A 716 -21.60 5.99 -6.21
C SER A 716 -23.08 5.77 -5.90
N PRO A 717 -23.56 5.96 -4.66
CA PRO A 717 -24.98 5.93 -4.32
C PRO A 717 -25.73 7.20 -4.78
N PHE A 718 -25.02 8.16 -5.41
CA PHE A 718 -25.66 9.36 -5.93
C PHE A 718 -26.21 9.09 -7.32
N ASP A 719 -27.53 9.09 -7.42
CA ASP A 719 -28.24 9.02 -8.68
C ASP A 719 -27.90 10.26 -9.53
N LEU A 720 -27.12 10.04 -10.60
CA LEU A 720 -26.78 11.06 -11.60
C LEU A 720 -28.01 11.68 -12.26
N ALA A 721 -29.22 11.25 -11.93
CA ALA A 721 -30.49 11.80 -12.42
C ALA A 721 -30.73 13.27 -12.02
N ARG A 722 -30.12 13.75 -10.92
CA ARG A 722 -30.20 15.18 -10.54
C ARG A 722 -29.38 16.12 -11.44
N TRP A 723 -28.52 15.57 -12.29
CA TRP A 723 -27.65 16.31 -13.22
C TRP A 723 -28.20 16.32 -14.64
N ARG A 724 -29.42 15.85 -14.86
CA ARG A 724 -30.03 15.82 -16.19
C ARG A 724 -30.96 17.02 -16.39
N THR A 725 -30.64 17.82 -17.40
CA THR A 725 -31.63 18.67 -18.07
C THR A 725 -32.73 17.77 -18.64
N PRO A 726 -34.01 18.21 -18.66
CA PRO A 726 -35.13 17.40 -19.21
C PRO A 726 -34.92 17.19 -20.72
N SER A 727 -35.06 15.92 -21.11
CA SER A 727 -35.10 15.41 -22.48
C SER A 727 -33.79 15.13 -23.21
N VAL A 728 -33.22 13.92 -22.99
CA VAL A 728 -32.69 13.08 -24.09
C VAL A 728 -32.79 11.60 -23.68
N THR A 729 -33.63 10.86 -24.33
CA THR A 729 -33.78 9.41 -24.20
C THR A 729 -32.64 8.68 -24.87
N TRP A 730 -31.88 7.89 -24.10
CA TRP A 730 -30.84 7.00 -24.62
C TRP A 730 -31.33 5.57 -24.72
N ARG A 731 -31.46 5.05 -25.94
CA ARG A 731 -31.58 3.60 -26.21
C ARG A 731 -30.17 2.97 -26.14
N ARG A 732 -30.02 1.97 -25.27
CA ARG A 732 -28.83 1.09 -25.26
C ARG A 732 -28.77 0.29 -26.57
N ARG A 733 -27.65 0.41 -27.27
CA ARG A 733 -27.21 -0.61 -28.23
C ARG A 733 -25.94 -1.25 -27.67
N SER A 734 -26.00 -2.53 -27.39
CA SER A 734 -24.87 -3.38 -27.03
C SER A 734 -24.12 -3.76 -28.32
N PRO A 735 -22.78 -3.67 -28.38
CA PRO A 735 -22.03 -4.35 -29.42
C PRO A 735 -21.70 -5.77 -28.92
N GLY A 736 -22.19 -6.78 -29.64
CA GLY A 736 -21.79 -8.17 -29.41
C GLY A 736 -20.35 -8.40 -29.87
N TRP A 737 -19.62 -9.11 -29.05
CA TRP A 737 -18.34 -9.72 -29.41
C TRP A 737 -18.55 -11.24 -29.49
N GLY A 738 -18.49 -11.77 -30.69
CA GLY A 738 -18.42 -13.21 -30.96
C GLY A 738 -16.97 -13.72 -30.87
N PRO A 739 -16.76 -15.00 -30.57
CA PRO A 739 -15.43 -15.57 -30.41
C PRO A 739 -14.75 -15.78 -31.75
N ARG A 740 -13.50 -15.33 -31.92
CA ARG A 740 -12.61 -15.78 -32.98
C ARG A 740 -11.76 -16.93 -32.47
N THR A 741 -11.99 -18.09 -33.01
CA THR A 741 -11.11 -19.26 -33.03
C THR A 741 -9.78 -18.93 -33.69
N LEU A 742 -8.68 -19.25 -33.03
CA LEU A 742 -7.35 -19.36 -33.66
C LEU A 742 -6.93 -20.80 -33.64
N ALA A 743 -6.56 -21.28 -34.84
CA ALA A 743 -5.89 -22.51 -35.10
C ALA A 743 -4.43 -22.48 -34.60
#